data_8806883ee81f835163dff3c3bdd9f00e
#
_entry.id   8806883ee81f835163dff3c3bdd9f00e
#
_cell.length_a   1.000
_cell.length_b   1.000
_cell.length_c   1.000
_cell.angle_alpha   90.00
_cell.angle_beta   90.00
_cell.angle_gamma   90.00
#
_symmetry.space_group_name_H-M   'P 1'
#
loop_
_entity.id
_entity.type
_entity.pdbx_description
1 polymer ?
#
loop_
_entity_poly.entity_id
_entity_poly.type
_entity_poly.pdbx_seq_one_letter_code
_entity_poly.pdbx_strand_id
1 'polypeptide(L)'
;MPPTVIAEPVASGANVLPDETDYHALNAMLNLYDADGKIQFDKDREAAHQYFLQHVNQNTVFFHNQDEKLDYLIRENYYEREVLDQYSRNFVKTLTDRAYAKKFRFPTFLGAFKYYTSYTLKTFDGKRYLERFEDRVVMVALTLAAGDTALAEKLVDEIIDGRFQPATPTFLNSGKKQRGEPVSCFLLRIEDNMESIGRSINSALQLSKRGGGVALLLSNIREHGAPIKNIENQSSGVIPIMKLLEDSFSYANQLGARQGAGAVYLNAHHPDIYRFLDTKRENADEKIRIKTLSLGVVLPDITFELAKRNDDMYLFSPYDVERVYGVAFADISVTEKYYEMVDDARIRKTKIKAREFFQTLAELQFESGYPYIMFEDTVNRANPIEGKITHSNLCSEILQVSTPSLYNDDLSYAKVGKDISCNLGSLNIAKTMDSPDFAQTIEVAIRALTAVSDQTQIKSVPSIEQGNNDSHAIGLGQMNLHGYLARESVFYGSEEGIDFTNIYFYTVLYHALRASNRISIERGTRFVGFERSKYASGEFFDKYTEQIWEPKTEKVRRLFADAGIRIPTQDDWRRLKESVQVHGIYNQNLQAVPPTGSISYINHSTSSIHPIVSKVEIRKEGKIGRVYYPAPYMTNDNLEYYSDAYEIGYEKIIDTYAAATQHVDQGLSLTLFFKDTATTRDVNKAQIYAWRKGIKTLYYIRLRQMALEGTEVEGCVSCML
;
A
#
# COMPACT_ATOMS: atom_id res chain seq x y z
N MET A 1 37.03 -27.12 -14.18
CA MET A 1 36.92 -27.95 -12.96
C MET A 1 35.44 -28.05 -12.64
N PRO A 2 34.90 -29.25 -12.39
CA PRO A 2 33.50 -29.40 -12.05
C PRO A 2 33.23 -28.70 -10.71
N PRO A 3 32.00 -28.11 -10.52
CA PRO A 3 31.66 -27.41 -9.30
C PRO A 3 31.73 -28.40 -8.14
N THR A 4 32.47 -28.04 -7.12
CA THR A 4 32.66 -28.80 -5.89
C THR A 4 31.32 -28.97 -5.20
N VAL A 5 30.92 -30.18 -5.13
CA VAL A 5 29.93 -30.85 -4.27
C VAL A 5 29.07 -29.89 -3.42
N ILE A 6 27.91 -29.55 -3.98
CA ILE A 6 26.72 -29.28 -3.17
C ILE A 6 26.48 -30.64 -2.47
N ALA A 7 26.65 -30.71 -1.15
CA ALA A 7 26.34 -31.91 -0.40
C ALA A 7 24.91 -32.33 -0.77
N GLU A 8 24.79 -33.51 -1.35
CA GLU A 8 23.47 -34.13 -1.47
C GLU A 8 22.84 -34.13 -0.09
N PRO A 9 21.53 -33.92 0.03
CA PRO A 9 20.89 -34.04 1.32
C PRO A 9 21.29 -35.38 1.90
N VAL A 10 22.01 -35.36 3.03
CA VAL A 10 22.20 -36.55 3.81
C VAL A 10 20.80 -37.04 4.10
N ALA A 11 20.42 -38.14 3.50
CA ALA A 11 19.23 -38.84 3.89
C ALA A 11 19.43 -39.13 5.39
N SER A 12 18.89 -38.24 6.22
CA SER A 12 18.71 -38.55 7.63
C SER A 12 17.88 -39.79 7.60
N GLY A 13 18.45 -40.90 8.10
CA GLY A 13 17.75 -42.17 8.16
C GLY A 13 16.36 -41.91 8.71
N ALA A 14 15.39 -42.03 7.85
CA ALA A 14 14.02 -41.74 8.17
C ALA A 14 13.59 -42.74 9.23
N ASN A 15 13.50 -42.30 10.46
CA ASN A 15 12.49 -42.83 11.35
C ASN A 15 11.16 -42.35 10.77
N VAL A 16 10.64 -43.08 9.78
CA VAL A 16 9.27 -42.93 9.28
C VAL A 16 8.39 -43.29 10.47
N LEU A 17 7.85 -42.25 11.11
CA LEU A 17 6.78 -42.46 12.07
C LEU A 17 5.55 -42.91 11.26
N PRO A 18 4.95 -44.06 11.60
CA PRO A 18 3.71 -44.48 10.98
C PRO A 18 2.60 -43.45 11.36
N ASP A 19 1.87 -42.94 10.41
CA ASP A 19 0.80 -41.93 10.50
C ASP A 19 1.24 -40.46 10.43
N GLU A 20 2.12 -40.07 9.50
CA GLU A 20 2.31 -38.66 9.16
C GLU A 20 1.10 -38.17 8.38
N THR A 21 0.23 -37.39 9.06
CA THR A 21 -0.89 -36.73 8.42
C THR A 21 -0.36 -35.62 7.50
N ASP A 22 -0.82 -35.57 6.25
CA ASP A 22 -0.44 -34.55 5.29
C ASP A 22 -0.80 -33.15 5.80
N TYR A 23 0.11 -32.18 5.63
CA TYR A 23 -0.09 -30.79 6.08
C TYR A 23 -1.30 -30.11 5.42
N HIS A 24 -1.72 -30.53 4.23
CA HIS A 24 -2.95 -30.07 3.61
C HIS A 24 -4.19 -30.56 4.37
N ALA A 25 -4.21 -31.83 4.72
CA ALA A 25 -5.31 -32.42 5.48
C ALA A 25 -5.41 -31.77 6.87
N LEU A 26 -4.27 -31.53 7.53
CA LEU A 26 -4.23 -30.82 8.82
C LEU A 26 -4.78 -29.40 8.72
N ASN A 27 -4.36 -28.62 7.74
CA ASN A 27 -4.86 -27.26 7.54
C ASN A 27 -6.38 -27.24 7.22
N ALA A 28 -6.86 -28.22 6.44
CA ALA A 28 -8.29 -28.32 6.11
C ALA A 28 -9.18 -28.62 7.33
N MET A 29 -8.61 -29.15 8.40
CA MET A 29 -9.34 -29.39 9.66
C MET A 29 -9.78 -28.10 10.35
N LEU A 30 -9.21 -26.94 10.01
CA LEU A 30 -9.67 -25.63 10.49
C LEU A 30 -11.10 -25.29 10.04
N ASN A 31 -11.58 -25.89 8.97
CA ASN A 31 -12.96 -25.71 8.49
C ASN A 31 -13.94 -26.72 9.12
N LEU A 32 -13.47 -27.56 10.02
CA LEU A 32 -14.25 -28.55 10.72
C LEU A 32 -14.27 -28.26 12.22
N TYR A 33 -15.43 -28.44 12.83
CA TYR A 33 -15.55 -28.37 14.28
C TYR A 33 -15.23 -29.74 14.87
N ASP A 34 -14.64 -29.75 16.05
CA ASP A 34 -14.46 -30.99 16.83
C ASP A 34 -15.79 -31.47 17.42
N ALA A 35 -15.75 -32.55 18.19
CA ALA A 35 -16.93 -33.15 18.82
C ALA A 35 -17.64 -32.20 19.81
N ASP A 36 -16.92 -31.22 20.34
CA ASP A 36 -17.41 -30.22 21.27
C ASP A 36 -17.88 -28.91 20.57
N GLY A 37 -17.84 -28.89 19.23
CA GLY A 37 -18.23 -27.73 18.40
C GLY A 37 -17.18 -26.62 18.39
N LYS A 38 -15.91 -26.94 18.65
CA LYS A 38 -14.81 -25.98 18.69
C LYS A 38 -13.97 -26.02 17.42
N ILE A 39 -13.41 -24.85 17.04
CA ILE A 39 -12.45 -24.74 15.92
C ILE A 39 -11.12 -25.33 16.38
N GLN A 40 -10.48 -26.13 15.52
CA GLN A 40 -9.26 -26.86 15.82
C GLN A 40 -8.00 -26.05 15.45
N PHE A 41 -7.74 -24.94 16.15
CA PHE A 41 -6.62 -24.01 15.84
C PHE A 41 -5.23 -24.64 15.92
N ASP A 42 -5.04 -25.65 16.77
CA ASP A 42 -3.79 -26.37 16.90
C ASP A 42 -3.38 -27.09 15.61
N LYS A 43 -4.34 -27.48 14.79
CA LYS A 43 -4.10 -28.17 13.52
C LYS A 43 -3.36 -27.31 12.50
N ASP A 44 -3.53 -26.00 12.52
CA ASP A 44 -2.79 -25.09 11.63
C ASP A 44 -1.29 -25.03 11.99
N ARG A 45 -0.97 -24.98 13.29
CA ARG A 45 0.42 -25.03 13.77
C ARG A 45 1.07 -26.39 13.44
N GLU A 46 0.33 -27.46 13.60
CA GLU A 46 0.77 -28.80 13.21
C GLU A 46 1.02 -28.87 11.71
N ALA A 47 0.13 -28.32 10.88
CA ALA A 47 0.28 -28.22 9.43
C ALA A 47 1.54 -27.44 9.04
N ALA A 48 1.82 -26.31 9.69
CA ALA A 48 3.04 -25.54 9.46
C ALA A 48 4.30 -26.36 9.78
N HIS A 49 4.29 -27.11 10.88
CA HIS A 49 5.40 -27.99 11.26
C HIS A 49 5.61 -29.11 10.24
N GLN A 50 4.55 -29.80 9.84
CA GLN A 50 4.62 -30.88 8.83
C GLN A 50 5.07 -30.34 7.46
N TYR A 51 4.64 -29.15 7.07
CA TYR A 51 5.13 -28.49 5.85
C TYR A 51 6.65 -28.31 5.86
N PHE A 52 7.24 -27.91 6.99
CA PHE A 52 8.69 -27.85 7.13
C PHE A 52 9.35 -29.20 6.97
N LEU A 53 8.84 -30.24 7.62
CA LEU A 53 9.43 -31.56 7.59
C LEU A 53 9.30 -32.23 6.21
N GLN A 54 8.11 -32.15 5.61
CA GLN A 54 7.78 -32.87 4.38
C GLN A 54 8.21 -32.15 3.13
N HIS A 55 8.31 -30.80 3.16
CA HIS A 55 8.57 -30.01 1.96
C HIS A 55 9.79 -29.08 2.10
N VAL A 56 9.82 -28.18 3.07
CA VAL A 56 10.86 -27.13 3.14
C VAL A 56 12.25 -27.73 3.32
N ASN A 57 12.44 -28.58 4.33
CA ASN A 57 13.76 -29.17 4.63
C ASN A 57 14.27 -30.02 3.49
N GLN A 58 13.40 -30.78 2.81
CA GLN A 58 13.78 -31.65 1.68
C GLN A 58 14.22 -30.84 0.44
N ASN A 59 13.75 -29.61 0.31
CA ASN A 59 14.07 -28.75 -0.83
C ASN A 59 15.05 -27.61 -0.47
N THR A 60 15.65 -27.61 0.71
CA THR A 60 16.64 -26.60 1.13
C THR A 60 18.05 -27.05 0.75
N VAL A 61 18.85 -26.13 0.22
CA VAL A 61 20.30 -26.32 0.03
C VAL A 61 21.00 -26.01 1.34
N PHE A 62 21.78 -26.95 1.83
CA PHE A 62 22.56 -26.81 3.06
C PHE A 62 24.04 -26.55 2.73
N PHE A 63 24.67 -25.73 3.54
CA PHE A 63 26.10 -25.37 3.46
C PHE A 63 26.78 -25.76 4.77
N HIS A 64 28.07 -26.04 4.71
CA HIS A 64 28.84 -26.46 5.91
C HIS A 64 28.97 -25.32 6.93
N ASN A 65 29.09 -24.10 6.46
CA ASN A 65 29.18 -22.91 7.30
C ASN A 65 28.68 -21.66 6.57
N GLN A 66 28.57 -20.55 7.31
CA GLN A 66 28.06 -19.29 6.80
C GLN A 66 28.97 -18.65 5.73
N ASP A 67 30.30 -18.77 5.90
CA ASP A 67 31.24 -18.17 4.93
C ASP A 67 31.14 -18.86 3.57
N GLU A 68 31.10 -20.19 3.56
CA GLU A 68 30.90 -20.97 2.33
C GLU A 68 29.57 -20.61 1.64
N LYS A 69 28.50 -20.46 2.42
CA LYS A 69 27.20 -20.03 1.91
C LYS A 69 27.27 -18.66 1.25
N LEU A 70 27.85 -17.66 1.92
CA LEU A 70 27.97 -16.31 1.41
C LEU A 70 28.86 -16.25 0.16
N ASP A 71 29.99 -16.94 0.15
CA ASP A 71 30.89 -17.02 -1.01
C ASP A 71 30.21 -17.65 -2.21
N TYR A 72 29.44 -18.72 -1.98
CA TYR A 72 28.64 -19.35 -3.05
C TYR A 72 27.59 -18.39 -3.60
N LEU A 73 26.78 -17.77 -2.72
CA LEU A 73 25.68 -16.91 -3.14
C LEU A 73 26.16 -15.64 -3.87
N ILE A 74 27.33 -15.11 -3.51
CA ILE A 74 27.96 -13.99 -4.23
C ILE A 74 28.50 -14.46 -5.58
N ARG A 75 29.29 -15.54 -5.60
CA ARG A 75 29.93 -16.06 -6.82
C ARG A 75 28.93 -16.45 -7.88
N GLU A 76 27.84 -17.09 -7.49
CA GLU A 76 26.79 -17.55 -8.40
C GLU A 76 25.74 -16.47 -8.71
N ASN A 77 25.98 -15.19 -8.34
CA ASN A 77 25.12 -14.04 -8.62
C ASN A 77 23.70 -14.12 -8.00
N TYR A 78 23.57 -14.72 -6.84
CA TYR A 78 22.35 -14.71 -6.05
C TYR A 78 22.25 -13.47 -5.15
N TYR A 79 23.35 -13.09 -4.50
CA TYR A 79 23.44 -11.91 -3.63
C TYR A 79 24.22 -10.77 -4.28
N GLU A 80 23.82 -9.53 -3.95
CA GLU A 80 24.57 -8.33 -4.29
C GLU A 80 25.83 -8.22 -3.43
N ARG A 81 27.00 -8.31 -4.05
CA ARG A 81 28.29 -8.15 -3.38
C ARG A 81 28.39 -6.80 -2.69
N GLU A 82 27.92 -5.75 -3.36
CA GLU A 82 28.00 -4.35 -2.93
C GLU A 82 27.30 -4.10 -1.59
N VAL A 83 26.30 -4.87 -1.25
CA VAL A 83 25.64 -4.81 0.06
C VAL A 83 26.53 -5.42 1.14
N LEU A 84 27.09 -6.60 0.88
CA LEU A 84 27.91 -7.33 1.86
C LEU A 84 29.28 -6.68 2.08
N ASP A 85 29.85 -6.03 1.06
CA ASP A 85 31.15 -5.35 1.13
C ASP A 85 31.15 -4.11 2.07
N GLN A 86 29.95 -3.63 2.45
CA GLN A 86 29.80 -2.54 3.44
C GLN A 86 30.05 -3.00 4.89
N TYR A 87 30.17 -4.31 5.11
CA TYR A 87 30.28 -4.91 6.45
C TYR A 87 31.43 -5.90 6.53
N SER A 88 31.99 -6.04 7.73
CA SER A 88 32.94 -7.12 7.98
C SER A 88 32.23 -8.48 7.96
N ARG A 89 32.91 -9.51 7.50
CA ARG A 89 32.38 -10.90 7.53
C ARG A 89 31.98 -11.34 8.93
N ASN A 90 32.78 -10.95 9.93
CA ASN A 90 32.46 -11.26 11.33
C ASN A 90 31.15 -10.62 11.78
N PHE A 91 30.90 -9.37 11.37
CA PHE A 91 29.63 -8.70 11.68
C PHE A 91 28.43 -9.40 11.03
N VAL A 92 28.52 -9.77 9.75
CA VAL A 92 27.46 -10.49 9.03
C VAL A 92 27.14 -11.82 9.72
N LYS A 93 28.19 -12.55 10.16
CA LYS A 93 28.03 -13.78 10.93
C LYS A 93 27.33 -13.55 12.26
N THR A 94 27.77 -12.58 13.03
CA THR A 94 27.18 -12.22 14.34
C THR A 94 25.71 -11.80 14.16
N LEU A 95 25.40 -11.05 13.12
CA LEU A 95 24.02 -10.63 12.82
C LEU A 95 23.14 -11.83 12.44
N THR A 96 23.68 -12.78 11.68
CA THR A 96 22.99 -14.01 11.32
C THR A 96 22.72 -14.87 12.58
N ASP A 97 23.74 -15.04 13.44
CA ASP A 97 23.60 -15.76 14.71
C ASP A 97 22.52 -15.10 15.61
N ARG A 98 22.46 -13.76 15.64
CA ARG A 98 21.42 -12.99 16.34
C ARG A 98 20.01 -13.34 15.81
N ALA A 99 19.85 -13.36 14.50
CA ALA A 99 18.57 -13.69 13.87
C ALA A 99 18.13 -15.13 14.22
N TYR A 100 19.03 -16.11 14.10
CA TYR A 100 18.73 -17.51 14.42
C TYR A 100 18.52 -17.76 15.91
N ALA A 101 19.16 -16.98 16.79
CA ALA A 101 18.94 -17.05 18.23
C ALA A 101 17.51 -16.73 18.65
N LYS A 102 16.77 -15.98 17.83
CA LYS A 102 15.34 -15.68 18.04
C LYS A 102 14.44 -16.92 17.86
N LYS A 103 14.94 -18.02 17.26
CA LYS A 103 14.22 -19.28 17.05
C LYS A 103 12.86 -19.07 16.39
N PHE A 104 12.82 -18.23 15.35
CA PHE A 104 11.60 -17.89 14.62
C PHE A 104 10.86 -19.15 14.13
N ARG A 105 9.54 -19.13 14.24
CA ARG A 105 8.64 -20.15 13.68
C ARG A 105 7.41 -19.47 13.11
N PHE A 106 7.01 -19.87 11.90
CA PHE A 106 5.72 -19.44 11.35
C PHE A 106 4.58 -19.99 12.19
N PRO A 107 3.69 -19.15 12.73
CA PRO A 107 2.57 -19.60 13.54
C PRO A 107 1.45 -20.25 12.72
N THR A 108 1.43 -20.06 11.40
CA THR A 108 0.39 -20.55 10.49
C THR A 108 0.99 -21.26 9.28
N PHE A 109 0.26 -22.22 8.74
CA PHE A 109 0.66 -22.90 7.50
C PHE A 109 0.71 -21.90 6.31
N LEU A 110 -0.32 -21.08 6.15
CA LEU A 110 -0.37 -20.09 5.04
C LEU A 110 0.82 -19.12 5.10
N GLY A 111 1.20 -18.66 6.28
CA GLY A 111 2.37 -17.77 6.45
C GLY A 111 3.65 -18.42 5.96
N ALA A 112 3.92 -19.67 6.37
CA ALA A 112 5.06 -20.45 5.91
C ALA A 112 5.01 -20.69 4.39
N PHE A 113 3.87 -21.11 3.89
CA PHE A 113 3.65 -21.38 2.47
C PHE A 113 3.91 -20.14 1.62
N LYS A 114 3.31 -18.98 1.97
CA LYS A 114 3.52 -17.70 1.28
C LYS A 114 4.98 -17.28 1.25
N TYR A 115 5.67 -17.41 2.39
CA TYR A 115 7.09 -17.07 2.46
C TYR A 115 7.92 -17.91 1.50
N TYR A 116 7.81 -19.23 1.55
CA TYR A 116 8.62 -20.14 0.72
C TYR A 116 8.23 -20.15 -0.74
N THR A 117 6.98 -19.86 -1.09
CA THR A 117 6.57 -19.75 -2.50
C THR A 117 6.92 -18.42 -3.13
N SER A 118 6.86 -17.31 -2.41
CA SER A 118 6.89 -15.97 -2.98
C SER A 118 8.08 -15.09 -2.59
N TYR A 119 8.69 -15.29 -1.40
CA TYR A 119 9.68 -14.35 -0.87
C TYR A 119 11.10 -14.87 -0.79
N THR A 120 11.28 -16.14 -0.46
CA THR A 120 12.59 -16.73 -0.24
C THR A 120 13.42 -16.75 -1.53
N LEU A 121 14.73 -16.66 -1.38
CA LEU A 121 15.66 -16.88 -2.50
C LEU A 121 15.67 -18.36 -2.88
N LYS A 122 15.55 -18.64 -4.17
CA LYS A 122 15.57 -19.99 -4.74
C LYS A 122 16.70 -20.11 -5.75
N THR A 123 17.06 -21.36 -6.04
CA THR A 123 17.89 -21.66 -7.21
C THR A 123 17.22 -21.14 -8.49
N PHE A 124 18.00 -20.81 -9.53
CA PHE A 124 17.45 -20.21 -10.76
C PHE A 124 16.44 -21.12 -11.48
N ASP A 125 16.47 -22.43 -11.24
CA ASP A 125 15.44 -23.35 -11.74
C ASP A 125 14.17 -23.37 -10.87
N GLY A 126 14.15 -22.60 -9.78
CA GLY A 126 13.03 -22.44 -8.87
C GLY A 126 12.74 -23.63 -7.95
N LYS A 127 13.59 -24.68 -7.95
CA LYS A 127 13.29 -25.95 -7.29
C LYS A 127 13.75 -26.03 -5.85
N ARG A 128 14.82 -25.33 -5.48
CA ARG A 128 15.42 -25.46 -4.14
C ARG A 128 15.53 -24.09 -3.46
N TYR A 129 15.42 -24.10 -2.13
CA TYR A 129 15.53 -22.92 -1.27
C TYR A 129 16.97 -22.67 -0.84
N LEU A 130 17.42 -21.44 -0.99
CA LEU A 130 18.76 -20.97 -0.60
C LEU A 130 18.74 -20.15 0.69
N GLU A 131 17.57 -19.69 1.12
CA GLU A 131 17.36 -18.90 2.33
C GLU A 131 16.27 -19.51 3.20
N ARG A 132 16.43 -19.34 4.51
CA ARG A 132 15.35 -19.37 5.49
C ARG A 132 14.87 -17.96 5.78
N PHE A 133 13.80 -17.82 6.55
CA PHE A 133 13.24 -16.51 6.91
C PHE A 133 14.30 -15.62 7.59
N GLU A 134 15.09 -16.17 8.50
CA GLU A 134 16.16 -15.47 9.19
C GLU A 134 17.22 -14.92 8.23
N ASP A 135 17.62 -15.70 7.23
CA ASP A 135 18.57 -15.26 6.20
C ASP A 135 18.02 -14.09 5.39
N ARG A 136 16.72 -14.16 4.99
CA ARG A 136 16.06 -13.09 4.26
C ARG A 136 16.01 -11.81 5.10
N VAL A 137 15.66 -11.90 6.37
CA VAL A 137 15.64 -10.77 7.29
C VAL A 137 17.02 -10.13 7.44
N VAL A 138 18.07 -10.92 7.58
CA VAL A 138 19.46 -10.42 7.66
C VAL A 138 19.84 -9.65 6.40
N MET A 139 19.57 -10.19 5.21
CA MET A 139 19.88 -9.50 3.96
C MET A 139 19.08 -8.21 3.76
N VAL A 140 17.81 -8.20 4.15
CA VAL A 140 16.97 -6.99 4.15
C VAL A 140 17.55 -5.95 5.11
N ALA A 141 17.90 -6.34 6.32
CA ALA A 141 18.48 -5.46 7.33
C ALA A 141 19.81 -4.86 6.88
N LEU A 142 20.72 -5.67 6.33
CA LEU A 142 22.01 -5.19 5.79
C LEU A 142 21.81 -4.19 4.64
N THR A 143 20.86 -4.48 3.76
CA THR A 143 20.57 -3.60 2.63
C THR A 143 20.02 -2.25 3.10
N LEU A 144 19.03 -2.25 4.00
CA LEU A 144 18.38 -1.03 4.47
C LEU A 144 19.21 -0.25 5.48
N ALA A 145 20.12 -0.88 6.21
CA ALA A 145 21.04 -0.19 7.11
C ALA A 145 22.18 0.53 6.39
N ALA A 146 22.46 0.16 5.13
CA ALA A 146 23.44 0.84 4.28
C ALA A 146 24.81 1.09 4.98
N GLY A 147 25.35 0.06 5.65
CA GLY A 147 26.64 0.11 6.36
C GLY A 147 26.53 0.48 7.85
N ASP A 148 25.39 0.94 8.32
CA ASP A 148 25.17 1.22 9.76
C ASP A 148 24.91 -0.08 10.53
N THR A 149 25.92 -0.56 11.25
CA THR A 149 25.85 -1.82 12.01
C THR A 149 24.82 -1.78 13.14
N ALA A 150 24.70 -0.66 13.84
CA ALA A 150 23.72 -0.51 14.92
C ALA A 150 22.27 -0.54 14.39
N LEU A 151 22.01 0.09 13.26
CA LEU A 151 20.72 0.05 12.59
C LEU A 151 20.41 -1.35 12.06
N ALA A 152 21.40 -2.07 11.51
CA ALA A 152 21.22 -3.43 11.04
C ALA A 152 20.77 -4.38 12.16
N GLU A 153 21.38 -4.29 13.34
CA GLU A 153 20.97 -5.09 14.52
C GLU A 153 19.54 -4.78 14.94
N LYS A 154 19.17 -3.50 15.02
CA LYS A 154 17.79 -3.09 15.36
C LYS A 154 16.78 -3.56 14.32
N LEU A 155 17.12 -3.47 13.03
CA LEU A 155 16.24 -3.93 11.95
C LEU A 155 15.99 -5.43 12.02
N VAL A 156 17.01 -6.23 12.29
CA VAL A 156 16.83 -7.68 12.49
C VAL A 156 15.83 -7.94 13.62
N ASP A 157 15.99 -7.30 14.76
CA ASP A 157 15.08 -7.47 15.89
C ASP A 157 13.64 -7.04 15.54
N GLU A 158 13.47 -5.84 14.95
CA GLU A 158 12.14 -5.33 14.62
C GLU A 158 11.40 -6.21 13.60
N ILE A 159 12.10 -6.77 12.61
CA ILE A 159 11.49 -7.61 11.58
C ILE A 159 11.24 -9.03 12.11
N ILE A 160 12.21 -9.64 12.78
CA ILE A 160 12.05 -11.02 13.32
C ILE A 160 10.97 -11.07 14.39
N ASP A 161 10.91 -10.09 15.29
CA ASP A 161 9.88 -10.01 16.34
C ASP A 161 8.50 -9.56 15.77
N GLY A 162 8.45 -9.28 14.47
CA GLY A 162 7.21 -9.01 13.75
C GLY A 162 6.63 -7.62 13.98
N ARG A 163 7.40 -6.68 14.54
CA ARG A 163 6.95 -5.30 14.77
C ARG A 163 6.91 -4.46 13.50
N PHE A 164 7.93 -4.59 12.65
CA PHE A 164 8.01 -3.92 11.36
C PHE A 164 8.10 -4.94 10.23
N GLN A 165 7.27 -4.78 9.21
CA GLN A 165 7.27 -5.61 8.00
C GLN A 165 7.47 -4.72 6.78
N PRO A 166 8.61 -4.82 6.09
CA PRO A 166 8.78 -4.16 4.79
C PRO A 166 7.72 -4.63 3.79
N ALA A 167 7.33 -3.74 2.88
CA ALA A 167 6.42 -4.10 1.79
C ALA A 167 6.97 -5.23 0.93
N THR A 168 6.09 -5.93 0.23
CA THR A 168 6.45 -7.08 -0.61
C THR A 168 7.65 -6.83 -1.51
N PRO A 169 7.74 -5.75 -2.30
CA PRO A 169 8.91 -5.54 -3.17
C PRO A 169 10.21 -5.35 -2.39
N THR A 170 10.18 -4.61 -1.30
CA THR A 170 11.37 -4.40 -0.46
C THR A 170 11.84 -5.70 0.16
N PHE A 171 10.94 -6.47 0.77
CA PHE A 171 11.27 -7.73 1.43
C PHE A 171 11.71 -8.81 0.45
N LEU A 172 11.09 -8.84 -0.73
CA LEU A 172 11.43 -9.79 -1.80
C LEU A 172 12.79 -9.49 -2.44
N ASN A 173 13.08 -8.22 -2.73
CA ASN A 173 14.17 -7.84 -3.64
C ASN A 173 15.46 -7.43 -2.95
N SER A 174 15.43 -6.97 -1.69
CA SER A 174 16.62 -6.43 -1.01
C SER A 174 17.78 -7.42 -0.96
N GLY A 175 18.94 -7.00 -1.45
CA GLY A 175 20.18 -7.77 -1.45
C GLY A 175 20.27 -8.90 -2.48
N LYS A 176 19.24 -9.18 -3.26
CA LYS A 176 19.29 -10.13 -4.37
C LYS A 176 19.89 -9.50 -5.61
N LYS A 177 20.79 -10.19 -6.32
CA LYS A 177 21.42 -9.68 -7.53
C LYS A 177 20.43 -9.61 -8.70
N GLN A 178 19.64 -10.65 -8.89
CA GLN A 178 18.58 -10.71 -9.89
C GLN A 178 17.27 -10.28 -9.21
N ARG A 179 16.88 -9.02 -9.41
CA ARG A 179 15.76 -8.43 -8.70
C ARG A 179 15.03 -7.32 -9.45
N GLY A 180 13.80 -7.03 -9.03
CA GLY A 180 13.12 -5.77 -9.32
C GLY A 180 13.55 -4.64 -8.37
N GLU A 181 12.84 -3.52 -8.45
CA GLU A 181 13.06 -2.40 -7.53
C GLU A 181 12.45 -2.70 -6.15
N PRO A 182 12.98 -2.11 -5.08
CA PRO A 182 12.42 -2.28 -3.74
C PRO A 182 11.15 -1.43 -3.51
N VAL A 183 10.60 -0.82 -4.52
CA VAL A 183 9.48 0.14 -4.51
C VAL A 183 8.19 -0.53 -4.92
N SER A 184 7.10 -0.20 -4.24
CA SER A 184 5.80 -0.85 -4.43
C SER A 184 5.03 -0.35 -5.65
N CYS A 185 5.03 0.96 -5.92
CA CYS A 185 4.28 1.54 -7.01
C CYS A 185 4.81 2.93 -7.41
N PHE A 186 4.30 3.41 -8.54
CA PHE A 186 4.66 4.69 -9.14
C PHE A 186 3.42 5.43 -9.62
N LEU A 187 3.46 6.75 -9.58
CA LEU A 187 2.41 7.61 -10.12
C LEU A 187 3.02 8.54 -11.17
N LEU A 188 2.38 8.59 -12.33
CA LEU A 188 2.77 9.44 -13.46
C LEU A 188 1.67 10.41 -13.83
N ARG A 189 2.05 11.62 -14.25
CA ARG A 189 1.15 12.55 -14.95
C ARG A 189 1.30 12.38 -16.45
N ILE A 190 0.20 12.60 -17.16
CA ILE A 190 0.19 12.73 -18.63
C ILE A 190 -0.35 14.10 -18.96
N GLU A 191 0.38 14.85 -19.77
CA GLU A 191 -0.07 16.13 -20.31
C GLU A 191 -0.65 15.95 -21.73
N ASP A 192 -1.42 16.95 -22.20
CA ASP A 192 -2.21 16.86 -23.43
C ASP A 192 -1.37 17.14 -24.71
N ASN A 193 -0.37 16.32 -24.94
CA ASN A 193 0.42 16.31 -26.16
C ASN A 193 0.99 14.90 -26.44
N MET A 194 1.31 14.61 -27.70
CA MET A 194 1.75 13.28 -28.13
C MET A 194 3.08 12.86 -27.50
N GLU A 195 3.97 13.80 -27.24
CA GLU A 195 5.29 13.55 -26.63
C GLU A 195 5.10 13.07 -25.18
N SER A 196 4.24 13.75 -24.41
CA SER A 196 3.89 13.32 -23.04
C SER A 196 3.17 11.97 -23.03
N ILE A 197 2.20 11.76 -23.92
CA ILE A 197 1.47 10.49 -24.02
C ILE A 197 2.44 9.35 -24.36
N GLY A 198 3.24 9.51 -25.42
CA GLY A 198 4.19 8.49 -25.86
C GLY A 198 5.26 8.19 -24.81
N ARG A 199 5.81 9.22 -24.18
CA ARG A 199 6.80 9.05 -23.11
C ARG A 199 6.20 8.37 -21.88
N SER A 200 4.97 8.71 -21.49
CA SER A 200 4.30 8.11 -20.33
C SER A 200 3.99 6.62 -20.55
N ILE A 201 3.59 6.22 -21.76
CA ILE A 201 3.42 4.80 -22.12
C ILE A 201 4.76 4.05 -22.00
N ASN A 202 5.84 4.62 -22.55
CA ASN A 202 7.17 4.02 -22.42
C ASN A 202 7.61 3.94 -20.94
N SER A 203 7.40 5.01 -20.16
CA SER A 203 7.72 5.03 -18.74
C SER A 203 6.93 3.97 -17.96
N ALA A 204 5.63 3.80 -18.27
CA ALA A 204 4.80 2.75 -17.68
C ALA A 204 5.35 1.34 -17.95
N LEU A 205 5.78 1.06 -19.20
CA LEU A 205 6.44 -0.20 -19.55
C LEU A 205 7.72 -0.43 -18.73
N GLN A 206 8.58 0.59 -18.63
CA GLN A 206 9.85 0.48 -17.89
C GLN A 206 9.65 0.28 -16.40
N LEU A 207 8.65 0.92 -15.80
CA LEU A 207 8.32 0.80 -14.39
C LEU A 207 7.65 -0.55 -14.07
N SER A 208 6.73 -0.99 -14.92
CA SER A 208 6.08 -2.30 -14.79
C SER A 208 7.08 -3.46 -14.87
N LYS A 209 8.00 -3.40 -15.83
CA LYS A 209 9.12 -4.35 -15.94
C LYS A 209 9.92 -4.49 -14.63
N ARG A 210 10.05 -3.40 -13.86
CA ARG A 210 10.77 -3.38 -12.59
C ARG A 210 9.94 -3.85 -11.40
N GLY A 211 8.66 -4.18 -11.62
CA GLY A 211 7.78 -4.81 -10.66
C GLY A 211 6.91 -3.86 -9.84
N GLY A 212 6.91 -2.58 -10.17
CA GLY A 212 6.00 -1.62 -9.57
C GLY A 212 4.67 -1.54 -10.30
N GLY A 213 3.57 -1.40 -9.56
CA GLY A 213 2.29 -0.97 -10.13
C GLY A 213 2.38 0.50 -10.56
N VAL A 214 1.69 0.89 -11.61
CA VAL A 214 1.75 2.26 -12.13
C VAL A 214 0.36 2.87 -12.21
N ALA A 215 0.18 4.04 -11.60
CA ALA A 215 -1.04 4.84 -11.71
C ALA A 215 -0.79 6.09 -12.56
N LEU A 216 -1.70 6.37 -13.50
CA LEU A 216 -1.56 7.48 -14.43
C LEU A 216 -2.78 8.41 -14.35
N LEU A 217 -2.52 9.71 -14.39
CA LEU A 217 -3.54 10.74 -14.43
C LEU A 217 -3.93 11.04 -15.88
N LEU A 218 -5.21 10.89 -16.21
CA LEU A 218 -5.73 11.16 -17.55
C LEU A 218 -6.55 12.48 -17.64
N SER A 219 -6.74 13.17 -16.53
CA SER A 219 -7.62 14.36 -16.45
C SER A 219 -7.21 15.51 -17.38
N ASN A 220 -5.93 15.59 -17.76
CA ASN A 220 -5.42 16.64 -18.62
C ASN A 220 -5.61 16.36 -20.12
N ILE A 221 -5.92 15.11 -20.48
CA ILE A 221 -6.12 14.71 -21.87
C ILE A 221 -7.44 15.26 -22.38
N ARG A 222 -7.42 15.92 -23.55
CA ARG A 222 -8.64 16.42 -24.19
C ARG A 222 -9.63 15.30 -24.47
N GLU A 223 -10.89 15.64 -24.37
CA GLU A 223 -12.02 14.74 -24.57
C GLU A 223 -12.15 14.24 -26.01
N HIS A 224 -12.89 13.14 -26.18
CA HIS A 224 -13.30 12.65 -27.48
C HIS A 224 -14.07 13.73 -28.25
N GLY A 225 -13.72 13.91 -29.51
CA GLY A 225 -14.33 14.92 -30.39
C GLY A 225 -13.76 16.34 -30.22
N ALA A 226 -12.85 16.57 -29.29
CA ALA A 226 -12.18 17.85 -29.18
C ALA A 226 -11.33 18.15 -30.43
N PRO A 227 -11.12 19.44 -30.79
CA PRO A 227 -10.33 19.81 -31.95
C PRO A 227 -8.84 19.50 -31.74
N ILE A 228 -8.18 19.16 -32.85
CA ILE A 228 -6.72 19.10 -32.96
C ILE A 228 -6.33 20.05 -34.08
N LYS A 229 -5.40 20.98 -33.81
CA LYS A 229 -5.00 22.03 -34.77
C LYS A 229 -6.20 22.78 -35.38
N ASN A 230 -7.19 23.09 -34.55
CA ASN A 230 -8.45 23.73 -34.90
C ASN A 230 -9.37 22.95 -35.87
N ILE A 231 -9.09 21.65 -36.09
CA ILE A 231 -9.99 20.78 -36.85
C ILE A 231 -10.87 20.02 -35.84
N GLU A 232 -12.17 20.25 -35.94
CA GLU A 232 -13.17 19.67 -35.02
C GLU A 232 -13.25 18.12 -35.15
N ASN A 233 -13.69 17.46 -34.08
CA ASN A 233 -13.93 16.01 -34.02
C ASN A 233 -12.70 15.12 -34.31
N GLN A 234 -11.50 15.59 -33.97
CA GLN A 234 -10.25 14.86 -34.25
C GLN A 234 -9.74 14.05 -33.04
N SER A 235 -9.99 14.49 -31.83
CA SER A 235 -9.52 13.80 -30.62
C SER A 235 -10.26 12.47 -30.39
N SER A 236 -9.52 11.41 -30.09
CA SER A 236 -10.06 10.11 -29.71
C SER A 236 -10.39 10.01 -28.21
N GLY A 237 -10.01 11.00 -27.40
CA GLY A 237 -10.23 11.01 -25.95
C GLY A 237 -9.34 10.06 -25.18
N VAL A 238 -9.78 9.69 -23.96
CA VAL A 238 -8.96 8.91 -23.01
C VAL A 238 -8.99 7.40 -23.27
N ILE A 239 -10.03 6.84 -23.90
CA ILE A 239 -10.21 5.38 -24.01
C ILE A 239 -9.09 4.69 -24.77
N PRO A 240 -8.64 5.17 -25.96
CA PRO A 240 -7.53 4.54 -26.65
C PRO A 240 -6.22 4.53 -25.86
N ILE A 241 -5.95 5.57 -25.07
CA ILE A 241 -4.78 5.62 -24.17
C ILE A 241 -4.90 4.54 -23.10
N MET A 242 -6.09 4.35 -22.52
CA MET A 242 -6.34 3.28 -21.56
C MET A 242 -6.06 1.89 -22.15
N LYS A 243 -6.46 1.64 -23.39
CA LYS A 243 -6.18 0.38 -24.09
C LYS A 243 -4.68 0.14 -24.27
N LEU A 244 -3.94 1.16 -24.72
CA LEU A 244 -2.48 1.09 -24.86
C LEU A 244 -1.79 0.80 -23.53
N LEU A 245 -2.25 1.40 -22.45
CA LEU A 245 -1.73 1.15 -21.10
C LEU A 245 -2.05 -0.27 -20.61
N GLU A 246 -3.27 -0.75 -20.82
CA GLU A 246 -3.68 -2.10 -20.46
C GLU A 246 -2.81 -3.15 -21.14
N ASP A 247 -2.60 -3.02 -22.45
CA ASP A 247 -1.75 -3.91 -23.23
C ASP A 247 -0.28 -3.81 -22.80
N SER A 248 0.19 -2.62 -22.46
CA SER A 248 1.54 -2.39 -21.93
C SER A 248 1.79 -3.14 -20.63
N PHE A 249 0.86 -3.08 -19.68
CA PHE A 249 0.96 -3.79 -18.40
C PHE A 249 0.79 -5.30 -18.58
N SER A 250 -0.02 -5.74 -19.51
CA SER A 250 -0.15 -7.15 -19.85
C SER A 250 1.15 -7.74 -20.40
N TYR A 251 1.89 -6.95 -21.19
CA TYR A 251 3.17 -7.37 -21.77
C TYR A 251 4.33 -7.30 -20.78
N ALA A 252 4.46 -6.21 -20.03
CA ALA A 252 5.59 -5.96 -19.14
C ALA A 252 5.33 -6.46 -17.72
N ASN A 253 5.66 -7.71 -17.45
CA ASN A 253 5.64 -8.28 -16.11
C ASN A 253 7.06 -8.41 -15.52
N GLN A 254 7.14 -8.55 -14.19
CA GLN A 254 8.40 -8.68 -13.47
C GLN A 254 8.91 -10.12 -13.51
N LEU A 255 9.63 -10.51 -14.59
CA LEU A 255 10.28 -11.82 -14.72
C LEU A 255 9.40 -13.01 -14.25
N GLY A 256 8.09 -12.90 -14.40
CA GLY A 256 7.13 -13.89 -13.94
C GLY A 256 6.85 -13.90 -12.42
N ALA A 257 7.55 -13.10 -11.64
CA ALA A 257 7.36 -13.03 -10.19
C ALA A 257 6.12 -12.23 -9.78
N ARG A 258 5.73 -11.25 -10.61
CA ARG A 258 4.55 -10.40 -10.39
C ARG A 258 3.98 -9.94 -11.73
N GLN A 259 2.67 -10.01 -11.89
CA GLN A 259 2.01 -9.48 -13.09
C GLN A 259 2.06 -7.95 -13.10
N GLY A 260 2.14 -7.37 -14.31
CA GLY A 260 2.03 -5.92 -14.49
C GLY A 260 0.64 -5.44 -14.08
N ALA A 261 0.58 -4.34 -13.33
CA ALA A 261 -0.67 -3.76 -12.86
C ALA A 261 -0.67 -2.25 -13.05
N GLY A 262 -1.82 -1.71 -13.44
CA GLY A 262 -2.01 -0.29 -13.66
C GLY A 262 -3.35 0.23 -13.14
N ALA A 263 -3.37 1.53 -12.85
CA ALA A 263 -4.59 2.28 -12.56
C ALA A 263 -4.61 3.57 -13.38
N VAL A 264 -5.78 4.04 -13.71
CA VAL A 264 -5.99 5.33 -14.38
C VAL A 264 -7.00 6.15 -13.61
N TYR A 265 -6.70 7.44 -13.43
CA TYR A 265 -7.54 8.38 -12.71
C TYR A 265 -8.08 9.45 -13.64
N LEU A 266 -9.36 9.77 -13.48
CA LEU A 266 -10.04 10.82 -14.23
C LEU A 266 -10.89 11.70 -13.30
N ASN A 267 -10.83 13.02 -13.50
CA ASN A 267 -11.69 13.95 -12.77
C ASN A 267 -13.16 13.75 -13.15
N ALA A 268 -14.04 13.77 -12.17
CA ALA A 268 -15.48 13.62 -12.37
C ALA A 268 -16.07 14.65 -13.35
N HIS A 269 -15.47 15.83 -13.47
CA HIS A 269 -15.90 16.90 -14.38
C HIS A 269 -15.23 16.86 -15.77
N HIS A 270 -14.53 15.78 -16.09
CA HIS A 270 -14.00 15.53 -17.44
C HIS A 270 -15.13 15.10 -18.39
N PRO A 271 -15.19 15.61 -19.64
CA PRO A 271 -16.28 15.25 -20.58
C PRO A 271 -16.36 13.76 -20.92
N ASP A 272 -15.26 13.01 -20.86
CA ASP A 272 -15.23 11.57 -21.13
C ASP A 272 -15.61 10.71 -19.91
N ILE A 273 -16.10 11.28 -18.80
CA ILE A 273 -16.29 10.53 -17.55
C ILE A 273 -17.22 9.34 -17.71
N TYR A 274 -18.35 9.47 -18.42
CA TYR A 274 -19.23 8.32 -18.65
C TYR A 274 -18.60 7.27 -19.56
N ARG A 275 -17.90 7.67 -20.61
CA ARG A 275 -17.17 6.76 -21.49
C ARG A 275 -16.10 5.97 -20.71
N PHE A 276 -15.41 6.66 -19.82
CA PHE A 276 -14.40 6.08 -18.90
C PHE A 276 -15.04 5.04 -17.97
N LEU A 277 -16.14 5.37 -17.32
CA LEU A 277 -16.87 4.44 -16.42
C LEU A 277 -17.43 3.24 -17.17
N ASP A 278 -17.97 3.45 -18.37
CA ASP A 278 -18.59 2.37 -19.17
C ASP A 278 -17.59 1.28 -19.59
N THR A 279 -16.28 1.55 -19.56
CA THR A 279 -15.25 0.55 -19.86
C THR A 279 -15.24 -0.65 -18.89
N LYS A 280 -15.81 -0.47 -17.69
CA LYS A 280 -15.89 -1.51 -16.64
C LYS A 280 -17.25 -2.17 -16.51
N ARG A 281 -18.23 -1.78 -17.31
CA ARG A 281 -19.54 -2.45 -17.29
C ARG A 281 -19.44 -3.89 -17.77
N GLU A 282 -20.24 -4.78 -17.19
CA GLU A 282 -20.29 -6.20 -17.57
C GLU A 282 -20.64 -6.41 -19.03
N ASN A 283 -21.51 -5.55 -19.57
CA ASN A 283 -21.97 -5.59 -20.96
C ASN A 283 -21.22 -4.62 -21.90
N ALA A 284 -20.05 -4.13 -21.49
CA ALA A 284 -19.26 -3.25 -22.35
C ALA A 284 -18.85 -3.92 -23.65
N ASP A 285 -18.85 -3.14 -24.75
CA ASP A 285 -18.29 -3.59 -26.04
C ASP A 285 -16.83 -3.97 -25.84
N GLU A 286 -16.40 -5.12 -26.38
CA GLU A 286 -15.03 -5.61 -26.27
C GLU A 286 -14.00 -4.62 -26.80
N LYS A 287 -14.35 -3.73 -27.72
CA LYS A 287 -13.46 -2.68 -28.24
C LYS A 287 -13.10 -1.62 -27.21
N ILE A 288 -13.99 -1.37 -26.24
CA ILE A 288 -13.79 -0.36 -25.20
C ILE A 288 -13.56 -0.98 -23.83
N ARG A 289 -13.88 -2.27 -23.67
CA ARG A 289 -13.76 -2.96 -22.36
C ARG A 289 -12.33 -2.91 -21.83
N ILE A 290 -12.21 -2.51 -20.58
CA ILE A 290 -10.97 -2.53 -19.81
C ILE A 290 -11.07 -3.63 -18.74
N LYS A 291 -10.23 -4.66 -18.84
CA LYS A 291 -10.28 -5.84 -17.96
C LYS A 291 -9.38 -5.69 -16.74
N THR A 292 -8.13 -5.28 -16.96
CA THR A 292 -7.06 -5.36 -15.95
C THR A 292 -6.67 -4.02 -15.33
N LEU A 293 -6.96 -2.87 -15.97
CA LEU A 293 -6.72 -1.58 -15.34
C LEU A 293 -7.74 -1.29 -14.24
N SER A 294 -7.27 -0.80 -13.11
CA SER A 294 -8.12 -0.20 -12.10
C SER A 294 -8.52 1.22 -12.50
N LEU A 295 -9.74 1.61 -12.19
CA LEU A 295 -10.25 2.97 -12.46
C LEU A 295 -10.35 3.73 -11.15
N GLY A 296 -9.93 5.01 -11.16
CA GLY A 296 -10.13 5.96 -10.08
C GLY A 296 -10.83 7.23 -10.57
N VAL A 297 -11.69 7.78 -9.76
CA VAL A 297 -12.37 9.06 -10.01
C VAL A 297 -11.92 10.08 -8.98
N VAL A 298 -11.47 11.22 -9.48
CA VAL A 298 -11.17 12.41 -8.65
C VAL A 298 -12.45 13.22 -8.51
N LEU A 299 -12.96 13.31 -7.27
CA LEU A 299 -14.29 13.81 -6.97
C LEU A 299 -14.24 15.11 -6.17
N PRO A 300 -14.51 16.28 -6.80
CA PRO A 300 -14.55 17.56 -6.11
C PRO A 300 -15.76 17.71 -5.18
N ASP A 301 -15.64 18.55 -4.14
CA ASP A 301 -16.73 18.86 -3.21
C ASP A 301 -17.97 19.42 -3.92
N ILE A 302 -17.76 20.26 -4.92
CA ILE A 302 -18.86 20.86 -5.69
C ILE A 302 -19.80 19.82 -6.29
N THR A 303 -19.28 18.65 -6.67
CA THR A 303 -20.07 17.56 -7.23
C THR A 303 -21.13 17.06 -6.25
N PHE A 304 -20.76 16.90 -4.97
CA PHE A 304 -21.70 16.55 -3.89
C PHE A 304 -22.73 17.64 -3.63
N GLU A 305 -22.31 18.91 -3.65
CA GLU A 305 -23.20 20.04 -3.42
C GLU A 305 -24.24 20.19 -4.52
N LEU A 306 -23.84 20.01 -5.78
CA LEU A 306 -24.76 19.99 -6.92
C LEU A 306 -25.79 18.87 -6.80
N ALA A 307 -25.34 17.66 -6.45
CA ALA A 307 -26.25 16.54 -6.24
C ALA A 307 -27.21 16.77 -5.06
N LYS A 308 -26.77 17.37 -3.97
CA LYS A 308 -27.59 17.74 -2.83
C LYS A 308 -28.74 18.68 -3.23
N ARG A 309 -28.43 19.67 -4.07
CA ARG A 309 -29.41 20.63 -4.59
C ARG A 309 -30.26 20.12 -5.76
N ASN A 310 -29.93 18.93 -6.27
CA ASN A 310 -30.53 18.37 -7.49
C ASN A 310 -30.27 19.23 -8.74
N ASP A 311 -29.10 19.85 -8.79
CA ASP A 311 -28.69 20.73 -9.87
C ASP A 311 -28.08 19.95 -11.05
N ASP A 312 -27.96 20.64 -12.17
CA ASP A 312 -27.14 20.22 -13.29
C ASP A 312 -25.65 20.29 -12.90
N MET A 313 -24.87 19.38 -13.45
CA MET A 313 -23.42 19.32 -13.31
C MET A 313 -22.77 19.53 -14.67
N TYR A 314 -21.84 20.47 -14.77
CA TYR A 314 -21.11 20.73 -16.00
C TYR A 314 -19.78 19.98 -16.00
N LEU A 315 -19.45 19.42 -17.17
CA LEU A 315 -18.18 18.81 -17.51
C LEU A 315 -17.43 19.79 -18.41
N PHE A 316 -16.13 19.97 -18.19
CA PHE A 316 -15.33 21.01 -18.84
C PHE A 316 -14.23 20.43 -19.72
N SER A 317 -14.06 20.97 -20.95
CA SER A 317 -12.95 20.60 -21.83
C SER A 317 -11.61 20.95 -21.19
N PRO A 318 -10.74 19.95 -20.89
CA PRO A 318 -9.43 20.23 -20.30
C PRO A 318 -8.55 21.12 -21.16
N TYR A 319 -8.63 20.95 -22.47
CA TYR A 319 -7.89 21.77 -23.44
C TYR A 319 -8.28 23.26 -23.35
N ASP A 320 -9.57 23.56 -23.28
CA ASP A 320 -10.04 24.95 -23.18
C ASP A 320 -9.70 25.55 -21.81
N VAL A 321 -9.81 24.77 -20.74
CA VAL A 321 -9.45 25.20 -19.38
C VAL A 321 -7.97 25.57 -19.31
N GLU A 322 -7.08 24.74 -19.83
CA GLU A 322 -5.64 25.03 -19.85
C GLU A 322 -5.33 26.29 -20.67
N ARG A 323 -5.99 26.44 -21.81
CA ARG A 323 -5.83 27.64 -22.67
C ARG A 323 -6.30 28.92 -22.01
N VAL A 324 -7.38 28.86 -21.22
CA VAL A 324 -7.94 30.04 -20.54
C VAL A 324 -7.16 30.43 -19.29
N TYR A 325 -6.78 29.43 -18.47
CA TYR A 325 -6.14 29.66 -17.16
C TYR A 325 -4.61 29.57 -17.21
N GLY A 326 -4.02 29.04 -18.28
CA GLY A 326 -2.57 28.85 -18.38
C GLY A 326 -1.99 27.72 -17.53
N VAL A 327 -2.87 26.90 -16.93
CA VAL A 327 -2.49 25.72 -16.12
C VAL A 327 -3.37 24.53 -16.51
N ALA A 328 -2.84 23.32 -16.35
CA ALA A 328 -3.57 22.10 -16.69
C ALA A 328 -4.84 21.92 -15.83
N PHE A 329 -5.83 21.25 -16.38
CA PHE A 329 -7.13 21.04 -15.72
C PHE A 329 -6.98 20.37 -14.34
N ALA A 330 -6.09 19.40 -14.21
CA ALA A 330 -5.83 18.75 -12.94
C ALA A 330 -5.24 19.65 -11.85
N ASP A 331 -4.60 20.75 -12.23
CA ASP A 331 -3.99 21.71 -11.30
C ASP A 331 -4.95 22.83 -10.84
N ILE A 332 -6.17 22.84 -11.36
CA ILE A 332 -7.22 23.79 -10.97
C ILE A 332 -8.13 23.15 -9.92
N SER A 333 -8.53 23.92 -8.92
CA SER A 333 -9.64 23.54 -8.05
C SER A 333 -10.96 23.70 -8.79
N VAL A 334 -11.57 22.59 -9.18
CA VAL A 334 -12.89 22.60 -9.84
C VAL A 334 -13.94 23.22 -8.93
N THR A 335 -13.90 22.93 -7.64
CA THR A 335 -14.85 23.50 -6.66
C THR A 335 -14.78 25.03 -6.63
N GLU A 336 -13.58 25.61 -6.55
CA GLU A 336 -13.40 27.06 -6.47
C GLU A 336 -13.72 27.77 -7.79
N LYS A 337 -13.39 27.13 -8.91
CA LYS A 337 -13.54 27.72 -10.25
C LYS A 337 -14.82 27.31 -10.98
N TYR A 338 -15.68 26.50 -10.38
CA TYR A 338 -16.82 25.89 -11.05
C TYR A 338 -17.71 26.92 -11.75
N TYR A 339 -18.22 27.89 -11.03
CA TYR A 339 -19.15 28.90 -11.61
C TYR A 339 -18.47 29.84 -12.60
N GLU A 340 -17.22 30.19 -12.35
CA GLU A 340 -16.41 30.97 -13.30
C GLU A 340 -16.25 30.18 -14.63
N MET A 341 -15.96 28.89 -14.58
CA MET A 341 -15.87 28.06 -15.78
C MET A 341 -17.23 27.85 -16.47
N VAL A 342 -18.32 27.75 -15.70
CA VAL A 342 -19.67 27.62 -16.26
C VAL A 342 -20.04 28.88 -17.08
N ASP A 343 -19.71 30.07 -16.59
CA ASP A 343 -20.04 31.34 -17.21
C ASP A 343 -19.07 31.72 -18.35
N ASP A 344 -17.91 31.11 -18.45
CA ASP A 344 -16.92 31.42 -19.48
C ASP A 344 -17.26 30.76 -20.82
N ALA A 345 -17.64 31.56 -21.80
CA ALA A 345 -18.00 31.10 -23.15
C ALA A 345 -16.81 30.49 -23.93
N ARG A 346 -15.56 30.72 -23.51
CA ARG A 346 -14.36 30.17 -24.15
C ARG A 346 -14.12 28.72 -23.81
N ILE A 347 -14.77 28.18 -22.75
CA ILE A 347 -14.66 26.84 -22.28
C ILE A 347 -15.85 26.01 -22.77
N ARG A 348 -15.58 24.99 -23.59
CA ARG A 348 -16.61 24.02 -23.98
C ARG A 348 -17.01 23.18 -22.78
N LYS A 349 -18.29 22.96 -22.66
CA LYS A 349 -18.87 22.24 -21.52
C LYS A 349 -20.03 21.36 -21.95
N THR A 350 -20.21 20.28 -21.26
CA THR A 350 -21.34 19.36 -21.39
C THR A 350 -22.12 19.34 -20.09
N LYS A 351 -23.44 19.36 -20.20
CA LYS A 351 -24.33 19.34 -19.02
C LYS A 351 -24.87 17.96 -18.78
N ILE A 352 -24.79 17.50 -17.53
CA ILE A 352 -25.41 16.26 -17.04
C ILE A 352 -26.16 16.53 -15.73
N LYS A 353 -26.92 15.55 -15.25
CA LYS A 353 -27.56 15.60 -13.93
C LYS A 353 -26.62 15.08 -12.84
N ALA A 354 -26.36 15.88 -11.80
CA ALA A 354 -25.44 15.49 -10.72
C ALA A 354 -25.92 14.23 -9.97
N ARG A 355 -27.21 14.07 -9.71
CA ARG A 355 -27.75 12.88 -9.05
C ARG A 355 -27.66 11.63 -9.92
N GLU A 356 -27.88 11.74 -11.22
CA GLU A 356 -27.71 10.64 -12.17
C GLU A 356 -26.26 10.19 -12.25
N PHE A 357 -25.31 11.13 -12.18
CA PHE A 357 -23.89 10.80 -12.10
C PHE A 357 -23.57 9.94 -10.86
N PHE A 358 -24.04 10.32 -9.68
CA PHE A 358 -23.83 9.51 -8.46
C PHE A 358 -24.54 8.17 -8.50
N GLN A 359 -25.72 8.11 -9.13
CA GLN A 359 -26.40 6.84 -9.35
C GLN A 359 -25.58 5.92 -10.25
N THR A 360 -25.08 6.42 -11.38
CA THR A 360 -24.19 5.67 -12.29
C THR A 360 -22.94 5.19 -11.58
N LEU A 361 -22.34 6.06 -10.77
CA LEU A 361 -21.15 5.73 -9.99
C LEU A 361 -21.40 4.57 -9.00
N ALA A 362 -22.51 4.64 -8.26
CA ALA A 362 -22.90 3.59 -7.33
C ALA A 362 -23.27 2.28 -8.01
N GLU A 363 -23.97 2.34 -9.14
CA GLU A 363 -24.31 1.15 -9.96
C GLU A 363 -23.04 0.44 -10.42
N LEU A 364 -22.07 1.17 -10.94
CA LEU A 364 -20.81 0.60 -11.39
C LEU A 364 -19.98 0.02 -10.22
N GLN A 365 -19.94 0.70 -9.08
CA GLN A 365 -19.27 0.19 -7.88
C GLN A 365 -19.95 -1.07 -7.36
N PHE A 366 -21.27 -1.12 -7.41
CA PHE A 366 -22.04 -2.30 -7.05
C PHE A 366 -21.77 -3.48 -8.00
N GLU A 367 -21.67 -3.22 -9.31
CA GLU A 367 -21.44 -4.21 -10.36
C GLU A 367 -20.00 -4.73 -10.37
N SER A 368 -19.00 -3.83 -10.27
CA SER A 368 -17.60 -4.15 -10.55
C SER A 368 -16.63 -3.92 -9.38
N GLY A 369 -17.07 -3.24 -8.32
CA GLY A 369 -16.19 -2.77 -7.24
C GLY A 369 -15.41 -1.48 -7.57
N TYR A 370 -15.42 -1.03 -8.82
CA TYR A 370 -14.78 0.19 -9.32
C TYR A 370 -15.80 1.30 -9.59
N PRO A 371 -15.37 2.58 -9.66
CA PRO A 371 -14.01 3.08 -9.50
C PRO A 371 -13.62 3.30 -8.03
N TYR A 372 -12.31 3.44 -7.78
CA TYR A 372 -11.82 4.08 -6.56
C TYR A 372 -12.21 5.55 -6.57
N ILE A 373 -12.24 6.19 -5.41
CA ILE A 373 -12.55 7.61 -5.28
C ILE A 373 -11.45 8.33 -4.52
N MET A 374 -10.98 9.46 -5.06
CA MET A 374 -10.19 10.43 -4.32
C MET A 374 -11.04 11.68 -4.12
N PHE A 375 -11.30 12.05 -2.87
CA PHE A 375 -12.02 13.29 -2.52
C PHE A 375 -11.06 14.47 -2.63
N GLU A 376 -11.11 15.15 -3.77
CA GLU A 376 -10.09 16.12 -4.19
C GLU A 376 -9.86 17.24 -3.18
N ASP A 377 -10.91 17.87 -2.71
CA ASP A 377 -10.79 19.02 -1.82
C ASP A 377 -10.42 18.60 -0.39
N THR A 378 -10.93 17.46 0.09
CA THR A 378 -10.54 16.91 1.38
C THR A 378 -9.05 16.60 1.42
N VAL A 379 -8.54 15.95 0.38
CA VAL A 379 -7.11 15.63 0.22
C VAL A 379 -6.27 16.90 0.23
N ASN A 380 -6.66 17.91 -0.55
CA ASN A 380 -5.85 19.12 -0.72
C ASN A 380 -5.95 20.08 0.47
N ARG A 381 -7.05 20.10 1.21
CA ARG A 381 -7.13 20.81 2.50
C ARG A 381 -6.17 20.22 3.55
N ALA A 382 -6.02 18.91 3.54
CA ALA A 382 -5.15 18.20 4.48
C ALA A 382 -3.67 18.18 4.06
N ASN A 383 -3.35 18.58 2.83
CA ASN A 383 -2.00 18.53 2.28
C ASN A 383 -1.08 19.56 2.98
N PRO A 384 0.00 19.13 3.64
CA PRO A 384 0.93 20.06 4.28
C PRO A 384 2.00 20.62 3.32
N ILE A 385 2.04 20.14 2.08
CA ILE A 385 3.06 20.46 1.08
C ILE A 385 2.51 21.46 0.05
N GLU A 386 3.35 22.39 -0.40
CA GLU A 386 2.97 23.29 -1.48
C GLU A 386 2.67 22.54 -2.77
N GLY A 387 1.58 22.91 -3.43
CA GLY A 387 1.12 22.31 -4.67
C GLY A 387 -0.16 21.52 -4.49
N LYS A 388 -0.61 20.88 -5.57
CA LYS A 388 -1.85 20.14 -5.60
C LYS A 388 -1.60 18.63 -5.75
N ILE A 389 -2.29 17.84 -4.96
CA ILE A 389 -2.40 16.41 -5.12
C ILE A 389 -3.49 16.14 -6.16
N THR A 390 -3.12 15.49 -7.28
CA THR A 390 -3.98 15.37 -8.45
C THR A 390 -4.60 13.99 -8.62
N HIS A 391 -3.95 12.95 -8.12
CA HIS A 391 -4.44 11.56 -8.16
C HIS A 391 -3.72 10.70 -7.13
N SER A 392 -4.11 9.45 -7.02
CA SER A 392 -3.54 8.47 -6.10
C SER A 392 -2.97 7.25 -6.86
N ASN A 393 -2.51 6.24 -6.13
CA ASN A 393 -1.94 5.01 -6.66
C ASN A 393 -3.00 3.90 -6.86
N LEU A 394 -2.54 2.68 -7.17
CA LEU A 394 -3.40 1.51 -7.38
C LEU A 394 -4.24 1.14 -6.16
N CYS A 395 -3.75 1.42 -4.96
CA CYS A 395 -4.41 1.05 -3.70
C CYS A 395 -4.96 2.26 -2.93
N SER A 396 -4.89 3.46 -3.52
CA SER A 396 -5.50 4.70 -3.01
C SER A 396 -4.96 5.23 -1.68
N GLU A 397 -3.74 4.84 -1.28
CA GLU A 397 -3.10 5.33 -0.06
C GLU A 397 -2.02 6.40 -0.28
N ILE A 398 -1.50 6.55 -1.49
CA ILE A 398 -0.43 7.52 -1.79
C ILE A 398 -1.04 8.84 -2.24
N LEU A 399 -0.74 9.89 -1.51
CA LEU A 399 -1.21 11.25 -1.75
C LEU A 399 -0.04 12.22 -1.64
N GLN A 400 0.59 12.51 -2.78
CA GLN A 400 1.76 13.37 -2.88
C GLN A 400 1.60 14.37 -4.02
N VAL A 401 2.32 15.48 -3.93
CA VAL A 401 2.37 16.50 -4.98
C VAL A 401 3.29 16.04 -6.10
N SER A 402 2.82 16.19 -7.34
CA SER A 402 3.60 15.98 -8.55
C SER A 402 3.64 17.24 -9.41
N THR A 403 4.65 17.38 -10.26
CA THR A 403 4.79 18.47 -11.22
C THR A 403 5.02 17.94 -12.62
N PRO A 404 4.52 18.63 -13.66
CA PRO A 404 4.62 18.15 -15.04
C PRO A 404 6.06 18.18 -15.56
N SER A 405 6.40 17.22 -16.41
CA SER A 405 7.59 17.24 -17.26
C SER A 405 7.26 17.84 -18.62
N LEU A 406 8.26 18.43 -19.28
CA LEU A 406 8.17 18.88 -20.67
C LEU A 406 9.13 18.04 -21.51
N TYR A 407 8.71 17.72 -22.74
CA TYR A 407 9.44 16.86 -23.64
C TYR A 407 9.75 17.55 -24.96
N ASN A 408 10.87 17.16 -25.58
CA ASN A 408 11.23 17.50 -26.95
C ASN A 408 10.52 16.54 -27.92
N ASP A 409 10.55 16.86 -29.20
CA ASP A 409 9.95 16.04 -30.27
C ASP A 409 10.55 14.62 -30.36
N ASP A 410 11.77 14.42 -29.87
CA ASP A 410 12.45 13.12 -29.81
C ASP A 410 12.13 12.34 -28.52
N LEU A 411 11.15 12.79 -27.75
CA LEU A 411 10.73 12.25 -26.45
C LEU A 411 11.77 12.38 -25.31
N SER A 412 12.87 13.08 -25.54
CA SER A 412 13.78 13.45 -24.46
C SER A 412 13.16 14.52 -23.57
N TYR A 413 13.61 14.59 -22.30
CA TYR A 413 13.13 15.60 -21.38
C TYR A 413 13.71 16.97 -21.72
N ALA A 414 12.86 17.94 -22.04
CA ALA A 414 13.21 19.36 -22.06
C ALA A 414 13.26 19.95 -20.66
N LYS A 415 12.36 19.49 -19.78
CA LYS A 415 12.33 19.79 -18.35
C LYS A 415 11.87 18.55 -17.59
N VAL A 416 12.65 18.14 -16.62
CA VAL A 416 12.27 17.03 -15.71
C VAL A 416 11.35 17.57 -14.62
N GLY A 417 10.14 17.04 -14.57
CA GLY A 417 9.19 17.27 -13.48
C GLY A 417 9.39 16.28 -12.35
N LYS A 418 8.40 16.21 -11.45
CA LYS A 418 8.41 15.32 -10.29
C LYS A 418 7.22 14.37 -10.37
N ASP A 419 7.51 13.11 -10.65
CA ASP A 419 6.57 12.02 -10.47
C ASP A 419 6.85 11.29 -9.14
N ILE A 420 6.04 10.32 -8.78
CA ILE A 420 5.95 9.80 -7.41
C ILE A 420 6.34 8.32 -7.38
N SER A 421 7.09 7.92 -6.36
CA SER A 421 7.34 6.54 -5.96
C SER A 421 6.78 6.24 -4.57
N CYS A 422 6.38 4.98 -4.34
CA CYS A 422 5.76 4.53 -3.10
C CYS A 422 6.73 3.65 -2.31
N ASN A 423 7.33 4.19 -1.27
CA ASN A 423 8.29 3.49 -0.41
C ASN A 423 7.58 3.05 0.87
N LEU A 424 7.04 1.83 0.86
CA LEU A 424 6.10 1.34 1.86
C LEU A 424 6.69 0.27 2.78
N GLY A 425 6.18 0.25 3.99
CA GLY A 425 6.34 -0.78 5.00
C GLY A 425 5.34 -0.54 6.11
N SER A 426 5.00 -1.58 6.87
CA SER A 426 3.93 -1.49 7.86
C SER A 426 4.36 -1.97 9.23
N LEU A 427 3.86 -1.31 10.27
CA LEU A 427 3.94 -1.77 11.65
C LEU A 427 2.79 -2.74 11.94
N ASN A 428 3.08 -3.81 12.67
CA ASN A 428 2.07 -4.63 13.30
C ASN A 428 1.64 -3.98 14.62
N ILE A 429 0.42 -3.49 14.68
CA ILE A 429 -0.08 -2.71 15.83
C ILE A 429 0.08 -3.48 17.14
N ALA A 430 -0.30 -4.76 17.18
CA ALA A 430 -0.17 -5.57 18.39
C ALA A 430 1.29 -5.70 18.85
N LYS A 431 2.19 -6.02 17.93
CA LYS A 431 3.61 -6.16 18.22
C LYS A 431 4.27 -4.83 18.56
N THR A 432 3.83 -3.76 17.96
CA THR A 432 4.32 -2.39 18.27
C THR A 432 3.87 -1.95 19.65
N MET A 433 2.63 -2.24 20.05
CA MET A 433 2.16 -2.02 21.41
C MET A 433 2.91 -2.85 22.46
N ASP A 434 3.36 -4.04 22.08
CA ASP A 434 4.18 -4.92 22.94
C ASP A 434 5.69 -4.60 22.87
N SER A 435 6.11 -3.60 22.07
CA SER A 435 7.52 -3.27 21.91
C SER A 435 8.15 -2.82 23.24
N PRO A 436 9.38 -3.27 23.55
CA PRO A 436 10.12 -2.76 24.71
C PRO A 436 10.49 -1.27 24.57
N ASP A 437 10.52 -0.74 23.35
CA ASP A 437 10.75 0.67 23.05
C ASP A 437 9.91 1.09 21.82
N PHE A 438 8.72 1.60 22.09
CA PHE A 438 7.77 2.04 21.06
C PHE A 438 8.35 3.11 20.13
N ALA A 439 9.03 4.10 20.70
CA ALA A 439 9.63 5.18 19.93
C ALA A 439 10.73 4.66 18.99
N GLN A 440 11.58 3.74 19.47
CA GLN A 440 12.64 3.12 18.65
C GLN A 440 12.06 2.29 17.50
N THR A 441 11.01 1.52 17.76
CA THR A 441 10.34 0.72 16.70
C THR A 441 9.92 1.63 15.54
N ILE A 442 9.31 2.78 15.83
CA ILE A 442 8.88 3.72 14.78
C ILE A 442 10.08 4.38 14.10
N GLU A 443 11.08 4.81 14.86
CA GLU A 443 12.29 5.43 14.29
C GLU A 443 13.04 4.48 13.36
N VAL A 444 13.20 3.22 13.75
CA VAL A 444 13.84 2.19 12.90
C VAL A 444 13.05 1.98 11.62
N ALA A 445 11.72 1.93 11.69
CA ALA A 445 10.87 1.82 10.51
C ALA A 445 11.01 3.04 9.56
N ILE A 446 11.02 4.24 10.09
CA ILE A 446 11.24 5.48 9.30
C ILE A 446 12.62 5.46 8.64
N ARG A 447 13.67 5.07 9.34
CA ARG A 447 15.02 4.96 8.77
C ARG A 447 15.11 3.89 7.70
N ALA A 448 14.46 2.75 7.88
CA ALA A 448 14.40 1.67 6.89
C ALA A 448 13.72 2.15 5.60
N LEU A 449 12.59 2.81 5.69
CA LEU A 449 11.86 3.34 4.53
C LEU A 449 12.61 4.50 3.86
N THR A 450 13.29 5.34 4.63
CA THR A 450 14.19 6.37 4.11
C THR A 450 15.32 5.75 3.27
N ALA A 451 15.89 4.63 3.73
CA ALA A 451 16.89 3.90 2.95
C ALA A 451 16.33 3.33 1.64
N VAL A 452 15.09 2.86 1.62
CA VAL A 452 14.41 2.44 0.38
C VAL A 452 14.33 3.60 -0.61
N SER A 453 13.91 4.78 -0.14
CA SER A 453 13.87 5.99 -0.95
C SER A 453 15.26 6.37 -1.48
N ASP A 454 16.25 6.44 -0.61
CA ASP A 454 17.62 6.85 -0.97
C ASP A 454 18.30 5.88 -1.97
N GLN A 455 17.96 4.58 -1.91
CA GLN A 455 18.56 3.54 -2.76
C GLN A 455 17.79 3.33 -4.08
N THR A 456 16.62 3.94 -4.23
CA THR A 456 15.83 3.83 -5.44
C THR A 456 16.38 4.73 -6.54
N GLN A 457 16.93 4.14 -7.60
CA GLN A 457 17.50 4.84 -8.74
C GLN A 457 16.88 4.32 -10.05
N ILE A 458 15.96 5.09 -10.62
CA ILE A 458 15.25 4.73 -11.84
C ILE A 458 15.62 5.66 -12.98
N LYS A 459 16.80 5.46 -13.52
CA LYS A 459 17.36 6.28 -14.61
C LYS A 459 16.55 6.27 -15.90
N SER A 460 15.78 5.20 -16.14
CA SER A 460 14.90 5.11 -17.32
C SER A 460 13.67 6.03 -17.24
N VAL A 461 13.32 6.51 -16.03
CA VAL A 461 12.23 7.47 -15.80
C VAL A 461 12.72 8.60 -14.90
N PRO A 462 13.44 9.59 -15.48
CA PRO A 462 14.08 10.68 -14.72
C PRO A 462 13.14 11.48 -13.82
N SER A 463 11.85 11.59 -14.16
CA SER A 463 10.86 12.30 -13.34
C SER A 463 10.55 11.57 -12.02
N ILE A 464 10.62 10.24 -12.00
CA ILE A 464 10.53 9.45 -10.76
C ILE A 464 11.77 9.66 -9.90
N GLU A 465 12.96 9.60 -10.51
CA GLU A 465 14.21 9.82 -9.78
C GLU A 465 14.26 11.22 -9.17
N GLN A 466 13.88 12.25 -9.94
CA GLN A 466 13.84 13.63 -9.47
C GLN A 466 12.85 13.81 -8.32
N GLY A 467 11.64 13.28 -8.46
CA GLY A 467 10.60 13.36 -7.42
C GLY A 467 11.04 12.69 -6.14
N ASN A 468 11.62 11.50 -6.24
CA ASN A 468 12.11 10.75 -5.08
C ASN A 468 13.29 11.45 -4.38
N ASN A 469 14.26 11.96 -5.14
CA ASN A 469 15.43 12.66 -4.61
C ASN A 469 15.07 13.99 -3.94
N ASP A 470 14.06 14.70 -4.44
CA ASP A 470 13.63 15.97 -3.85
C ASP A 470 12.75 15.78 -2.61
N SER A 471 11.90 14.76 -2.63
CA SER A 471 10.90 14.56 -1.57
C SER A 471 11.37 13.63 -0.45
N HIS A 472 12.20 12.64 -0.75
CA HIS A 472 12.50 11.51 0.15
C HIS A 472 11.24 10.92 0.80
N ALA A 473 10.12 10.94 0.07
CA ALA A 473 8.81 10.56 0.58
C ALA A 473 8.76 9.07 0.90
N ILE A 474 8.12 8.75 2.01
CA ILE A 474 7.90 7.39 2.49
C ILE A 474 6.43 7.20 2.87
N GLY A 475 6.02 5.96 3.08
CA GLY A 475 4.68 5.60 3.52
C GLY A 475 4.74 4.53 4.61
N LEU A 476 4.89 4.94 5.87
CA LEU A 476 4.74 4.04 7.00
C LEU A 476 3.27 3.70 7.20
N GLY A 477 2.92 2.44 7.03
CA GLY A 477 1.58 1.91 7.20
C GLY A 477 1.41 1.14 8.51
N GLN A 478 0.20 0.59 8.65
CA GLN A 478 -0.22 -0.17 9.82
C GLN A 478 -0.97 -1.43 9.38
N MET A 479 -0.86 -2.49 10.16
CA MET A 479 -1.68 -3.70 10.02
C MET A 479 -1.99 -4.29 11.39
N ASN A 480 -2.93 -5.22 11.45
CA ASN A 480 -3.32 -5.93 12.65
C ASN A 480 -4.11 -5.09 13.68
N LEU A 481 -4.90 -4.11 13.21
CA LEU A 481 -5.78 -3.37 14.12
C LEU A 481 -6.84 -4.29 14.72
N HIS A 482 -7.57 -5.04 13.89
CA HIS A 482 -8.63 -5.92 14.37
C HIS A 482 -8.07 -7.02 15.30
N GLY A 483 -6.95 -7.64 14.92
CA GLY A 483 -6.30 -8.66 15.75
C GLY A 483 -5.88 -8.13 17.11
N TYR A 484 -5.34 -6.91 17.17
CA TYR A 484 -5.00 -6.26 18.43
C TYR A 484 -6.24 -5.98 19.29
N LEU A 485 -7.24 -5.33 18.71
CA LEU A 485 -8.47 -5.00 19.42
C LEU A 485 -9.15 -6.24 20.01
N ALA A 486 -9.27 -7.30 19.22
CA ALA A 486 -9.85 -8.57 19.64
C ALA A 486 -9.04 -9.25 20.75
N ARG A 487 -7.70 -9.23 20.64
CA ARG A 487 -6.82 -9.73 21.71
C ARG A 487 -7.05 -9.00 23.03
N GLU A 488 -7.27 -7.70 22.98
CA GLU A 488 -7.51 -6.86 24.14
C GLU A 488 -9.00 -6.80 24.57
N SER A 489 -9.84 -7.66 24.01
CA SER A 489 -11.29 -7.72 24.29
C SER A 489 -12.02 -6.42 23.98
N VAL A 490 -11.69 -5.82 22.84
CA VAL A 490 -12.31 -4.60 22.32
C VAL A 490 -12.99 -4.91 20.98
N PHE A 491 -14.25 -4.51 20.83
CA PHE A 491 -14.97 -4.66 19.58
C PHE A 491 -14.48 -3.63 18.55
N TYR A 492 -14.23 -4.07 17.32
CA TYR A 492 -13.93 -3.17 16.20
C TYR A 492 -15.11 -2.21 15.96
N GLY A 493 -14.81 -0.93 15.80
CA GLY A 493 -15.84 0.11 15.58
C GLY A 493 -16.63 0.52 16.83
N SER A 494 -16.29 -0.02 18.00
CA SER A 494 -16.80 0.47 19.28
C SER A 494 -16.17 1.82 19.67
N GLU A 495 -16.74 2.48 20.67
CA GLU A 495 -16.15 3.72 21.22
C GLU A 495 -14.70 3.50 21.65
N GLU A 496 -14.41 2.40 22.34
CA GLU A 496 -13.06 2.04 22.78
C GLU A 496 -12.13 1.75 21.59
N GLY A 497 -12.62 1.05 20.57
CA GLY A 497 -11.84 0.74 19.36
C GLY A 497 -11.49 1.99 18.56
N ILE A 498 -12.41 2.92 18.42
CA ILE A 498 -12.21 4.20 17.73
C ILE A 498 -11.27 5.10 18.55
N ASP A 499 -11.43 5.17 19.85
CA ASP A 499 -10.56 5.90 20.77
C ASP A 499 -9.13 5.38 20.71
N PHE A 500 -8.94 4.06 20.76
CA PHE A 500 -7.61 3.45 20.58
C PHE A 500 -6.99 3.84 19.23
N THR A 501 -7.74 3.73 18.16
CA THR A 501 -7.25 4.05 16.80
C THR A 501 -6.79 5.50 16.72
N ASN A 502 -7.56 6.43 17.26
CA ASN A 502 -7.21 7.85 17.32
C ASN A 502 -5.88 8.08 18.06
N ILE A 503 -5.75 7.58 19.27
CA ILE A 503 -4.57 7.83 20.13
C ILE A 503 -3.34 7.07 19.64
N TYR A 504 -3.51 5.87 19.09
CA TYR A 504 -2.41 5.12 18.49
C TYR A 504 -1.79 5.87 17.31
N PHE A 505 -2.60 6.29 16.34
CA PHE A 505 -2.11 7.03 15.18
C PHE A 505 -1.55 8.41 15.54
N TYR A 506 -2.14 9.08 16.52
CA TYR A 506 -1.60 10.30 17.11
C TYR A 506 -0.19 10.11 17.65
N THR A 507 0.02 9.07 18.43
CA THR A 507 1.31 8.76 19.05
C THR A 507 2.35 8.35 18.00
N VAL A 508 1.96 7.55 17.01
CA VAL A 508 2.82 7.17 15.89
C VAL A 508 3.26 8.38 15.08
N LEU A 509 2.35 9.30 14.76
CA LEU A 509 2.68 10.52 14.02
C LEU A 509 3.76 11.34 14.72
N TYR A 510 3.63 11.54 16.03
CA TYR A 510 4.62 12.27 16.81
C TYR A 510 6.03 11.67 16.65
N HIS A 511 6.16 10.35 16.84
CA HIS A 511 7.44 9.67 16.74
C HIS A 511 7.97 9.61 15.30
N ALA A 512 7.10 9.50 14.30
CA ALA A 512 7.48 9.53 12.90
C ALA A 512 8.05 10.90 12.49
N LEU A 513 7.40 11.99 12.87
CA LEU A 513 7.91 13.35 12.65
C LEU A 513 9.21 13.58 13.38
N ARG A 514 9.33 13.15 14.62
CA ARG A 514 10.55 13.25 15.40
C ARG A 514 11.70 12.49 14.76
N ALA A 515 11.45 11.29 14.24
CA ALA A 515 12.47 10.49 13.53
C ALA A 515 12.94 11.20 12.26
N SER A 516 12.04 11.73 11.45
CA SER A 516 12.39 12.48 10.23
C SER A 516 13.13 13.79 10.54
N ASN A 517 12.76 14.47 11.62
CA ASN A 517 13.48 15.64 12.13
C ASN A 517 14.92 15.29 12.56
N ARG A 518 15.11 14.18 13.27
CA ARG A 518 16.46 13.70 13.64
C ARG A 518 17.31 13.38 12.42
N ILE A 519 16.77 12.74 11.41
CA ILE A 519 17.48 12.45 10.15
C ILE A 519 17.90 13.77 9.48
N SER A 520 17.02 14.78 9.47
CA SER A 520 17.34 16.09 8.93
C SER A 520 18.48 16.77 9.68
N ILE A 521 18.48 16.70 11.01
CA ILE A 521 19.58 17.24 11.86
C ILE A 521 20.89 16.51 11.57
N GLU A 522 20.88 15.18 11.56
CA GLU A 522 22.07 14.34 11.35
C GLU A 522 22.70 14.56 9.97
N ARG A 523 21.88 14.70 8.94
CA ARG A 523 22.32 14.88 7.55
C ARG A 523 22.54 16.35 7.15
N GLY A 524 22.06 17.29 7.96
CA GLY A 524 22.15 18.72 7.67
C GLY A 524 21.35 19.15 6.44
N THR A 525 20.28 18.40 6.09
CA THR A 525 19.45 18.65 4.93
C THR A 525 17.99 18.25 5.18
N ARG A 526 17.07 18.77 4.38
CA ARG A 526 15.64 18.56 4.46
C ARG A 526 15.06 18.41 3.06
N PHE A 527 13.81 17.96 2.91
CA PHE A 527 13.20 17.82 1.60
C PHE A 527 13.13 19.17 0.84
N VAL A 528 13.22 19.11 -0.47
CA VAL A 528 13.20 20.32 -1.32
C VAL A 528 11.82 20.97 -1.27
N GLY A 529 11.81 22.28 -0.94
CA GLY A 529 10.57 23.05 -0.79
C GLY A 529 10.00 23.07 0.63
N PHE A 530 10.75 22.56 1.60
CA PHE A 530 10.34 22.60 3.02
C PHE A 530 9.88 24.00 3.47
N GLU A 531 10.58 25.05 3.04
CA GLU A 531 10.32 26.45 3.43
C GLU A 531 8.92 26.95 3.08
N ARG A 532 8.25 26.31 2.10
CA ARG A 532 6.91 26.64 1.65
C ARG A 532 5.84 25.71 2.18
N SER A 533 6.23 24.77 3.05
CA SER A 533 5.32 23.80 3.67
C SER A 533 4.63 24.37 4.91
N LYS A 534 3.52 23.73 5.30
CA LYS A 534 2.86 23.97 6.58
C LYS A 534 3.68 23.51 7.79
N TYR A 535 4.70 22.69 7.57
CA TYR A 535 5.69 22.36 8.58
C TYR A 535 6.59 23.55 8.92
N ALA A 536 7.07 24.25 7.90
CA ALA A 536 7.93 25.43 8.08
C ALA A 536 7.16 26.62 8.70
N SER A 537 5.93 26.85 8.29
CA SER A 537 5.09 27.90 8.89
C SER A 537 4.65 27.55 10.32
N GLY A 538 4.64 26.28 10.67
CA GLY A 538 4.13 25.76 11.94
C GLY A 538 2.62 25.45 11.95
N GLU A 539 1.87 25.84 10.90
CA GLU A 539 0.42 25.62 10.78
C GLU A 539 0.04 24.13 10.98
N PHE A 540 0.86 23.21 10.47
CA PHE A 540 0.61 21.77 10.64
C PHE A 540 0.47 21.36 12.10
N PHE A 541 1.21 22.01 13.00
CA PHE A 541 1.27 21.64 14.42
C PHE A 541 0.14 22.25 15.26
N ASP A 542 -0.61 23.23 14.75
CA ASP A 542 -1.57 24.01 15.54
C ASP A 542 -2.59 23.13 16.24
N LYS A 543 -3.19 22.15 15.54
CA LYS A 543 -4.15 21.23 16.16
C LYS A 543 -3.55 20.35 17.27
N TYR A 544 -2.23 20.17 17.31
CA TYR A 544 -1.55 19.37 18.34
C TYR A 544 -1.01 20.22 19.49
N THR A 545 -0.77 21.50 19.26
CA THR A 545 -0.33 22.46 20.28
C THR A 545 -1.49 23.18 20.96
N GLU A 546 -2.64 23.29 20.27
CA GLU A 546 -3.83 23.99 20.77
C GLU A 546 -4.86 23.04 21.40
N GLN A 547 -4.92 21.79 20.97
CA GLN A 547 -5.85 20.79 21.48
C GLN A 547 -5.13 19.74 22.33
N ILE A 548 -5.84 19.19 23.32
CA ILE A 548 -5.37 18.07 24.13
C ILE A 548 -5.82 16.77 23.49
N TRP A 549 -4.86 15.89 23.21
CA TRP A 549 -5.09 14.56 22.66
C TRP A 549 -4.79 13.52 23.74
N GLU A 550 -5.82 12.93 24.29
CA GLU A 550 -5.73 11.92 25.36
C GLU A 550 -6.83 10.86 25.17
N PRO A 551 -6.66 9.65 25.72
CA PRO A 551 -7.69 8.63 25.68
C PRO A 551 -8.99 9.13 26.35
N LYS A 552 -10.12 8.92 25.68
CA LYS A 552 -11.45 9.24 26.20
C LYS A 552 -12.00 8.14 27.09
N THR A 553 -11.61 6.89 26.83
CA THR A 553 -12.09 5.71 27.53
C THR A 553 -11.05 5.20 28.53
N GLU A 554 -11.51 4.64 29.64
CA GLU A 554 -10.64 4.04 30.65
C GLU A 554 -9.88 2.82 30.10
N LYS A 555 -10.52 2.04 29.23
CA LYS A 555 -9.90 0.88 28.58
C LYS A 555 -8.64 1.29 27.80
N VAL A 556 -8.75 2.31 26.96
CA VAL A 556 -7.62 2.79 26.13
C VAL A 556 -6.53 3.40 27.00
N ARG A 557 -6.90 4.15 28.03
CA ARG A 557 -5.95 4.70 29.02
C ARG A 557 -5.10 3.60 29.63
N ARG A 558 -5.75 2.49 30.05
CA ARG A 558 -5.05 1.32 30.59
C ARG A 558 -4.16 0.63 29.57
N LEU A 559 -4.61 0.45 28.33
CA LEU A 559 -3.80 -0.20 27.28
C LEU A 559 -2.46 0.50 27.08
N PHE A 560 -2.44 1.83 27.04
CA PHE A 560 -1.19 2.60 26.92
C PHE A 560 -0.35 2.58 28.20
N ALA A 561 -0.98 2.69 29.35
CA ALA A 561 -0.28 2.63 30.63
C ALA A 561 0.37 1.26 30.88
N ASP A 562 -0.34 0.17 30.64
CA ASP A 562 0.15 -1.20 30.83
C ASP A 562 1.27 -1.53 29.82
N ALA A 563 1.21 -0.98 28.62
CA ALA A 563 2.28 -1.09 27.64
C ALA A 563 3.49 -0.19 27.94
N GLY A 564 3.39 0.70 28.94
CA GLY A 564 4.45 1.66 29.26
C GLY A 564 4.68 2.72 28.18
N ILE A 565 3.67 2.99 27.34
CA ILE A 565 3.75 3.94 26.24
C ILE A 565 3.25 5.31 26.73
N ARG A 566 4.16 6.28 26.66
CA ARG A 566 3.84 7.68 27.00
C ARG A 566 3.16 8.35 25.80
N ILE A 567 1.98 8.90 26.03
CA ILE A 567 1.24 9.69 25.04
C ILE A 567 1.81 11.10 24.98
N PRO A 568 2.17 11.65 23.81
CA PRO A 568 2.74 12.98 23.70
C PRO A 568 1.81 14.08 24.22
N THR A 569 2.38 15.04 24.94
CA THR A 569 1.67 16.21 25.46
C THR A 569 1.76 17.39 24.50
N GLN A 570 0.97 18.44 24.75
CA GLN A 570 1.09 19.70 24.00
C GLN A 570 2.50 20.30 24.07
N ASP A 571 3.20 20.17 25.21
CA ASP A 571 4.58 20.64 25.34
C ASP A 571 5.57 19.82 24.53
N ASP A 572 5.34 18.51 24.39
CA ASP A 572 6.15 17.68 23.48
C ASP A 572 5.99 18.17 22.05
N TRP A 573 4.78 18.47 21.62
CA TRP A 573 4.49 18.99 20.30
C TRP A 573 5.06 20.39 20.07
N ARG A 574 5.05 21.28 21.06
CA ARG A 574 5.68 22.61 20.96
C ARG A 574 7.18 22.48 20.74
N ARG A 575 7.87 21.63 21.51
CA ARG A 575 9.29 21.36 21.33
C ARG A 575 9.59 20.76 19.95
N LEU A 576 8.77 19.82 19.48
CA LEU A 576 8.94 19.25 18.14
C LEU A 576 8.70 20.30 17.03
N LYS A 577 7.68 21.12 17.15
CA LYS A 577 7.40 22.25 16.23
C LYS A 577 8.62 23.18 16.11
N GLU A 578 9.18 23.61 17.23
CA GLU A 578 10.37 24.47 17.26
C GLU A 578 11.55 23.80 16.54
N SER A 579 11.84 22.54 16.83
CA SER A 579 12.92 21.80 16.20
C SER A 579 12.71 21.62 14.69
N VAL A 580 11.47 21.30 14.27
CA VAL A 580 11.13 21.14 12.85
C VAL A 580 11.22 22.47 12.09
N GLN A 581 10.78 23.58 12.68
CA GLN A 581 10.90 24.90 12.06
C GLN A 581 12.36 25.33 11.86
N VAL A 582 13.26 24.94 12.75
CA VAL A 582 14.69 25.25 12.66
C VAL A 582 15.43 24.31 11.71
N HIS A 583 15.25 23.02 11.89
CA HIS A 583 16.02 21.97 11.20
C HIS A 583 15.31 21.30 10.05
N GLY A 584 13.99 21.39 9.99
CA GLY A 584 13.16 20.71 9.01
C GLY A 584 12.88 19.24 9.33
N ILE A 585 12.28 18.58 8.36
CA ILE A 585 12.17 17.12 8.29
C ILE A 585 12.77 16.64 6.97
N TYR A 586 13.35 15.44 6.99
CA TYR A 586 14.01 14.88 5.81
C TYR A 586 13.01 14.38 4.77
N ASN A 587 11.95 13.71 5.23
CA ASN A 587 10.93 13.11 4.40
C ASN A 587 9.74 14.06 4.22
N GLN A 588 9.39 14.39 2.98
CA GLN A 588 8.23 15.23 2.67
C GLN A 588 6.91 14.63 3.15
N ASN A 589 6.78 13.30 2.99
CA ASN A 589 5.62 12.51 3.43
C ASN A 589 6.10 11.33 4.25
N LEU A 590 5.32 10.93 5.25
CA LEU A 590 5.72 9.94 6.26
C LEU A 590 4.83 8.72 6.32
N GLN A 591 3.52 8.87 6.26
CA GLN A 591 2.57 7.79 6.53
C GLN A 591 1.60 7.59 5.39
N ALA A 592 1.36 6.33 5.05
CA ALA A 592 0.32 5.86 4.16
C ALA A 592 -0.07 4.43 4.57
N VAL A 593 -1.36 4.12 4.63
CA VAL A 593 -1.83 2.82 5.11
C VAL A 593 -2.30 1.96 3.93
N PRO A 594 -1.47 1.01 3.48
CA PRO A 594 -1.77 0.13 2.35
C PRO A 594 -2.67 -1.05 2.76
N PRO A 595 -3.18 -1.85 1.81
CA PRO A 595 -4.03 -3.00 2.10
C PRO A 595 -3.30 -4.14 2.84
N THR A 596 -1.98 -4.28 2.71
CA THR A 596 -1.13 -5.33 3.30
C THR A 596 -1.55 -6.77 2.98
N GLY A 597 -2.12 -7.01 1.80
CA GLY A 597 -2.75 -8.28 1.45
C GLY A 597 -1.85 -9.52 1.47
N SER A 598 -0.56 -9.38 1.16
CA SER A 598 0.40 -10.49 1.17
C SER A 598 1.26 -10.53 2.45
N ILE A 599 1.79 -9.38 2.86
CA ILE A 599 2.70 -9.29 4.00
C ILE A 599 2.02 -9.61 5.35
N SER A 600 0.72 -9.40 5.46
CA SER A 600 -0.03 -9.72 6.68
C SER A 600 -0.02 -11.22 6.99
N TYR A 601 -0.04 -12.08 5.98
CA TYR A 601 0.02 -13.54 6.19
C TYR A 601 1.39 -14.00 6.72
N ILE A 602 2.49 -13.48 6.18
CA ILE A 602 3.83 -13.82 6.67
C ILE A 602 4.12 -13.20 8.04
N ASN A 603 3.47 -12.10 8.39
CA ASN A 603 3.62 -11.40 9.66
C ASN A 603 2.64 -11.87 10.74
N HIS A 604 1.71 -12.78 10.43
CA HIS A 604 0.63 -13.21 11.33
C HIS A 604 -0.20 -12.04 11.85
N SER A 605 -0.76 -11.27 10.91
CA SER A 605 -1.56 -10.07 11.17
C SER A 605 -2.89 -10.14 10.47
N THR A 606 -3.89 -9.43 10.99
CA THR A 606 -5.05 -9.04 10.20
C THR A 606 -4.61 -7.96 9.21
N SER A 607 -5.21 -7.93 8.01
CA SER A 607 -4.79 -7.04 6.95
C SER A 607 -5.14 -5.59 7.27
N SER A 608 -4.17 -4.69 7.10
CA SER A 608 -4.35 -3.25 7.24
C SER A 608 -5.05 -2.87 8.58
N ILE A 609 -5.93 -1.90 8.54
CA ILE A 609 -6.74 -1.49 9.69
C ILE A 609 -8.24 -1.78 9.51
N HIS A 610 -8.62 -2.49 8.44
CA HIS A 610 -9.99 -2.94 8.25
C HIS A 610 -10.30 -4.20 9.08
N PRO A 611 -11.59 -4.52 9.33
CA PRO A 611 -11.97 -5.77 9.99
C PRO A 611 -11.59 -6.99 9.15
N ILE A 612 -11.54 -8.15 9.80
CA ILE A 612 -11.44 -9.41 9.09
C ILE A 612 -12.64 -9.61 8.14
N VAL A 613 -12.43 -10.33 7.05
CA VAL A 613 -13.51 -10.69 6.11
C VAL A 613 -14.19 -12.01 6.47
N SER A 614 -13.49 -12.88 7.21
CA SER A 614 -13.96 -14.15 7.75
C SER A 614 -13.14 -14.57 8.94
N LYS A 615 -13.72 -15.29 9.89
CA LYS A 615 -13.00 -15.85 11.07
C LYS A 615 -11.91 -16.82 10.65
N VAL A 616 -12.22 -17.69 9.71
CA VAL A 616 -11.26 -18.57 9.02
C VAL A 616 -11.36 -18.25 7.53
N GLU A 617 -10.35 -17.60 7.01
CA GLU A 617 -10.29 -17.19 5.60
C GLU A 617 -9.92 -18.40 4.74
N ILE A 618 -10.61 -18.58 3.62
CA ILE A 618 -10.33 -19.63 2.64
C ILE A 618 -9.65 -18.98 1.45
N ARG A 619 -8.42 -19.43 1.14
CA ARG A 619 -7.67 -18.93 0.01
C ARG A 619 -7.39 -20.03 -1.00
N LYS A 620 -7.48 -19.73 -2.29
CA LYS A 620 -7.06 -20.61 -3.36
C LYS A 620 -5.62 -20.27 -3.75
N GLU A 621 -4.70 -21.18 -3.46
CA GLU A 621 -3.26 -20.96 -3.65
C GLU A 621 -2.72 -21.86 -4.76
N GLY A 622 -2.78 -21.39 -6.01
CA GLY A 622 -2.23 -22.05 -7.18
C GLY A 622 -2.59 -23.53 -7.29
N LYS A 623 -1.60 -24.40 -7.48
CA LYS A 623 -1.79 -25.86 -7.60
C LYS A 623 -2.13 -26.56 -6.29
N ILE A 624 -1.88 -25.90 -5.14
CA ILE A 624 -2.10 -26.49 -3.82
C ILE A 624 -3.60 -26.53 -3.44
N GLY A 625 -4.43 -25.70 -4.06
CA GLY A 625 -5.86 -25.67 -3.82
C GLY A 625 -6.25 -24.75 -2.67
N ARG A 626 -7.26 -25.16 -1.89
CA ARG A 626 -7.75 -24.34 -0.76
C ARG A 626 -6.83 -24.41 0.43
N VAL A 627 -6.51 -23.23 1.00
CA VAL A 627 -5.73 -23.09 2.23
C VAL A 627 -6.56 -22.26 3.20
N TYR A 628 -6.58 -22.66 4.45
CA TYR A 628 -7.37 -22.04 5.52
C TYR A 628 -6.46 -21.21 6.42
N TYR A 629 -6.89 -20.00 6.72
CA TYR A 629 -6.14 -19.05 7.55
C TYR A 629 -7.04 -18.51 8.66
N PRO A 630 -6.78 -18.90 9.92
CA PRO A 630 -7.55 -18.39 11.05
C PRO A 630 -7.11 -16.96 11.37
N ALA A 631 -8.03 -16.12 11.83
CA ALA A 631 -7.69 -14.76 12.26
C ALA A 631 -6.65 -14.79 13.39
N PRO A 632 -5.65 -13.91 13.34
CA PRO A 632 -4.61 -13.82 14.39
C PRO A 632 -5.20 -13.60 15.78
N TYR A 633 -4.64 -14.26 16.78
CA TYR A 633 -5.05 -14.26 18.20
C TYR A 633 -6.46 -14.82 18.47
N MET A 634 -7.15 -15.33 17.48
CA MET A 634 -8.46 -15.92 17.66
C MET A 634 -8.36 -17.26 18.42
N THR A 635 -9.21 -17.42 19.41
CA THR A 635 -9.40 -18.63 20.19
C THR A 635 -10.90 -18.95 20.29
N ASN A 636 -11.26 -20.14 20.77
CA ASN A 636 -12.67 -20.45 20.99
C ASN A 636 -13.33 -19.60 22.09
N ASP A 637 -12.54 -18.95 22.95
CA ASP A 637 -13.03 -18.13 24.06
C ASP A 637 -13.23 -16.65 23.72
N ASN A 638 -12.73 -16.18 22.55
CA ASN A 638 -12.80 -14.78 22.13
C ASN A 638 -13.45 -14.54 20.78
N LEU A 639 -14.16 -15.52 20.25
CA LEU A 639 -14.81 -15.45 18.93
C LEU A 639 -15.77 -14.28 18.76
N GLU A 640 -16.36 -13.80 19.85
CA GLU A 640 -17.30 -12.67 19.84
C GLU A 640 -16.67 -11.36 19.35
N TYR A 641 -15.36 -11.17 19.55
CA TYR A 641 -14.63 -9.98 19.09
C TYR A 641 -14.25 -10.01 17.60
N TYR A 642 -14.53 -11.11 16.90
CA TYR A 642 -14.18 -11.34 15.52
C TYR A 642 -15.37 -11.28 14.56
N SER A 643 -16.27 -10.31 14.77
CA SER A 643 -17.27 -9.99 13.74
C SER A 643 -16.58 -9.57 12.44
N ASP A 644 -17.06 -10.07 11.32
CA ASP A 644 -16.46 -9.75 10.03
C ASP A 644 -16.88 -8.35 9.51
N ALA A 645 -16.20 -7.87 8.49
CA ALA A 645 -16.44 -6.54 7.93
C ALA A 645 -17.87 -6.33 7.42
N TYR A 646 -18.50 -7.39 6.90
CA TYR A 646 -19.87 -7.33 6.40
C TYR A 646 -20.89 -7.18 7.54
N GLU A 647 -20.61 -7.80 8.69
CA GLU A 647 -21.46 -7.71 9.90
C GLU A 647 -21.30 -6.36 10.60
N ILE A 648 -20.07 -5.85 10.69
CA ILE A 648 -19.74 -4.56 11.33
C ILE A 648 -20.41 -3.41 10.58
N GLY A 649 -20.36 -3.43 9.27
CA GLY A 649 -20.97 -2.42 8.41
C GLY A 649 -20.11 -1.18 8.15
N TYR A 650 -20.44 -0.47 7.08
CA TYR A 650 -19.62 0.63 6.56
C TYR A 650 -19.48 1.82 7.53
N GLU A 651 -20.50 2.13 8.32
CA GLU A 651 -20.45 3.31 9.22
C GLU A 651 -19.36 3.19 10.26
N LYS A 652 -19.27 2.05 10.96
CA LYS A 652 -18.25 1.80 11.98
C LYS A 652 -16.86 1.69 11.38
N ILE A 653 -16.73 1.12 10.19
CA ILE A 653 -15.46 1.04 9.47
C ILE A 653 -15.00 2.45 9.08
N ILE A 654 -15.87 3.26 8.50
CA ILE A 654 -15.58 4.65 8.15
C ILE A 654 -15.20 5.47 9.39
N ASP A 655 -15.93 5.33 10.50
CA ASP A 655 -15.60 6.04 11.73
C ASP A 655 -14.22 5.68 12.27
N THR A 656 -13.83 4.41 12.17
CA THR A 656 -12.49 3.94 12.56
C THR A 656 -11.41 4.55 11.66
N TYR A 657 -11.60 4.52 10.35
CA TYR A 657 -10.69 5.15 9.39
C TYR A 657 -10.63 6.66 9.54
N ALA A 658 -11.74 7.32 9.86
CA ALA A 658 -11.78 8.76 10.11
C ALA A 658 -10.93 9.14 11.33
N ALA A 659 -10.94 8.34 12.38
CA ALA A 659 -10.07 8.53 13.55
C ALA A 659 -8.59 8.45 13.17
N ALA A 660 -8.19 7.48 12.34
CA ALA A 660 -6.82 7.32 11.86
C ALA A 660 -6.39 8.44 10.89
N THR A 661 -7.26 8.81 9.97
CA THR A 661 -7.00 9.78 8.90
C THR A 661 -6.52 11.14 9.41
N GLN A 662 -6.96 11.58 10.58
CA GLN A 662 -6.54 12.85 11.19
C GLN A 662 -5.02 12.94 11.41
N HIS A 663 -4.35 11.80 11.56
CA HIS A 663 -2.95 11.67 11.93
C HIS A 663 -2.08 11.05 10.84
N VAL A 664 -2.64 10.83 9.66
CA VAL A 664 -1.93 10.28 8.49
C VAL A 664 -1.87 11.36 7.41
N ASP A 665 -0.66 11.72 7.01
CA ASP A 665 -0.45 12.81 6.05
C ASP A 665 -0.82 12.44 4.62
N GLN A 666 -0.73 11.16 4.25
CA GLN A 666 -1.25 10.67 2.98
C GLN A 666 -2.62 9.99 3.17
N GLY A 667 -2.88 8.90 2.46
CA GLY A 667 -4.18 8.22 2.47
C GLY A 667 -4.16 6.87 3.19
N LEU A 668 -5.35 6.28 3.24
CA LEU A 668 -5.59 4.95 3.77
C LEU A 668 -6.45 4.19 2.76
N SER A 669 -6.04 2.97 2.44
CA SER A 669 -6.80 2.09 1.54
C SER A 669 -8.07 1.60 2.24
N LEU A 670 -9.17 2.30 2.05
CA LEU A 670 -10.45 2.00 2.68
C LEU A 670 -11.35 1.21 1.74
N THR A 671 -11.48 -0.09 2.00
CA THR A 671 -12.47 -0.95 1.35
C THR A 671 -13.80 -0.91 2.12
N LEU A 672 -14.90 -0.73 1.41
CA LEU A 672 -16.24 -0.82 1.97
C LEU A 672 -16.88 -2.17 1.66
N PHE A 673 -17.49 -2.77 2.67
CA PHE A 673 -18.04 -4.11 2.62
C PHE A 673 -19.56 -4.05 2.79
N PHE A 674 -20.29 -4.67 1.86
CA PHE A 674 -21.74 -4.71 1.86
C PHE A 674 -22.23 -6.15 1.79
N LYS A 675 -23.32 -6.44 2.53
CA LYS A 675 -24.03 -7.70 2.42
C LYS A 675 -24.71 -7.81 1.05
N ASP A 676 -25.03 -9.01 0.64
CA ASP A 676 -25.77 -9.31 -0.59
C ASP A 676 -27.17 -8.66 -0.68
N THR A 677 -27.70 -8.24 0.46
CA THR A 677 -28.97 -7.49 0.57
C THR A 677 -28.83 -5.99 0.34
N ALA A 678 -27.60 -5.47 0.19
CA ALA A 678 -27.36 -4.04 -0.02
C ALA A 678 -27.85 -3.59 -1.40
N THR A 679 -28.14 -2.31 -1.49
CA THR A 679 -28.60 -1.64 -2.71
C THR A 679 -27.62 -0.57 -3.16
N THR A 680 -27.77 -0.09 -4.40
CA THR A 680 -26.99 1.07 -4.91
C THR A 680 -27.19 2.32 -4.05
N ARG A 681 -28.38 2.45 -3.42
CA ARG A 681 -28.66 3.53 -2.47
C ARG A 681 -27.76 3.46 -1.22
N ASP A 682 -27.47 2.24 -0.74
CA ASP A 682 -26.59 2.04 0.40
C ASP A 682 -25.15 2.42 0.06
N VAL A 683 -24.69 2.12 -1.15
CA VAL A 683 -23.39 2.56 -1.67
C VAL A 683 -23.31 4.09 -1.74
N ASN A 684 -24.34 4.76 -2.27
CA ASN A 684 -24.41 6.23 -2.28
C ASN A 684 -24.35 6.84 -0.88
N LYS A 685 -25.10 6.27 0.06
CA LYS A 685 -25.07 6.72 1.47
C LYS A 685 -23.67 6.57 2.06
N ALA A 686 -22.97 5.49 1.78
CA ALA A 686 -21.63 5.24 2.25
C ALA A 686 -20.63 6.25 1.68
N GLN A 687 -20.73 6.59 0.39
CA GLN A 687 -19.91 7.62 -0.26
C GLN A 687 -20.08 8.99 0.42
N ILE A 688 -21.33 9.39 0.65
CA ILE A 688 -21.67 10.66 1.30
C ILE A 688 -21.18 10.66 2.76
N TYR A 689 -21.35 9.55 3.47
CA TYR A 689 -20.89 9.40 4.84
C TYR A 689 -19.37 9.53 4.95
N ALA A 690 -18.63 8.85 4.06
CA ALA A 690 -17.17 8.94 3.98
C ALA A 690 -16.71 10.38 3.69
N TRP A 691 -17.33 11.04 2.72
CA TRP A 691 -17.03 12.43 2.40
C TRP A 691 -17.24 13.38 3.60
N ARG A 692 -18.37 13.23 4.30
CA ARG A 692 -18.69 14.05 5.50
C ARG A 692 -17.75 13.79 6.67
N LYS A 693 -17.23 12.58 6.79
CA LYS A 693 -16.29 12.19 7.85
C LYS A 693 -14.83 12.60 7.56
N GLY A 694 -14.56 13.24 6.45
CA GLY A 694 -13.22 13.69 6.08
C GLY A 694 -12.31 12.58 5.57
N ILE A 695 -12.87 11.49 5.09
CA ILE A 695 -12.12 10.43 4.40
C ILE A 695 -11.51 11.00 3.12
N LYS A 696 -10.26 10.67 2.86
CA LYS A 696 -9.51 11.17 1.71
C LYS A 696 -9.72 10.34 0.45
N THR A 697 -9.78 9.01 0.60
CA THR A 697 -9.92 8.07 -0.52
C THR A 697 -10.81 6.90 -0.16
N LEU A 698 -11.49 6.34 -1.17
CA LEU A 698 -12.16 5.04 -1.11
C LEU A 698 -11.48 4.10 -2.11
N TYR A 699 -11.23 2.89 -1.66
CA TYR A 699 -10.62 1.81 -2.45
C TYR A 699 -11.72 0.96 -3.09
N TYR A 700 -11.80 -0.33 -2.79
CA TYR A 700 -12.84 -1.21 -3.33
C TYR A 700 -14.20 -1.06 -2.65
N ILE A 701 -15.25 -1.29 -3.42
CA ILE A 701 -16.56 -1.74 -2.89
C ILE A 701 -16.61 -3.26 -3.05
N ARG A 702 -16.84 -3.99 -1.96
CA ARG A 702 -16.98 -5.44 -1.97
C ARG A 702 -18.38 -5.85 -1.51
N LEU A 703 -19.05 -6.64 -2.37
CA LEU A 703 -20.34 -7.26 -2.04
C LEU A 703 -20.08 -8.70 -1.62
N ARG A 704 -20.73 -9.13 -0.55
CA ARG A 704 -20.73 -10.54 -0.15
C ARG A 704 -21.59 -11.32 -1.14
N GLN A 705 -20.98 -12.26 -1.81
CA GLN A 705 -21.69 -13.19 -2.70
C GLN A 705 -21.56 -14.60 -2.13
N MET A 706 -22.51 -15.00 -1.30
CA MET A 706 -22.53 -16.31 -0.62
C MET A 706 -22.31 -17.49 -1.58
N ALA A 707 -22.81 -17.38 -2.81
CA ALA A 707 -22.65 -18.41 -3.84
C ALA A 707 -21.22 -18.53 -4.38
N LEU A 708 -20.37 -17.53 -4.16
CA LEU A 708 -18.98 -17.47 -4.65
C LEU A 708 -17.94 -17.62 -3.54
N GLU A 709 -18.38 -17.79 -2.28
CA GLU A 709 -17.47 -18.01 -1.16
C GLU A 709 -16.55 -19.21 -1.43
N GLY A 710 -15.23 -18.98 -1.35
CA GLY A 710 -14.22 -19.99 -1.66
C GLY A 710 -13.97 -20.27 -3.14
N THR A 711 -14.50 -19.45 -4.05
CA THR A 711 -14.21 -19.52 -5.50
C THR A 711 -13.06 -18.58 -5.91
N GLU A 712 -12.57 -18.74 -7.15
CA GLU A 712 -11.50 -17.87 -7.70
C GLU A 712 -11.90 -16.39 -7.76
N VAL A 713 -13.17 -16.08 -7.77
CA VAL A 713 -13.72 -14.71 -7.92
C VAL A 713 -13.63 -13.91 -6.60
N GLU A 714 -13.47 -14.59 -5.46
CA GLU A 714 -13.33 -13.91 -4.16
C GLU A 714 -11.99 -13.22 -3.96
N GLY A 715 -10.97 -13.61 -4.70
CA GLY A 715 -9.63 -13.00 -4.60
C GLY A 715 -9.58 -11.62 -5.26
N CYS A 716 -9.26 -10.59 -4.49
CA CYS A 716 -8.91 -9.29 -5.05
C CYS A 716 -7.65 -9.44 -5.91
N VAL A 717 -7.81 -9.35 -7.25
CA VAL A 717 -6.69 -9.52 -8.19
C VAL A 717 -5.55 -8.52 -7.93
N SER A 718 -5.87 -7.30 -7.52
CA SER A 718 -4.85 -6.29 -7.19
C SER A 718 -4.22 -6.48 -5.81
N CYS A 719 -4.87 -7.19 -4.87
CA CYS A 719 -4.27 -7.54 -3.58
C CYS A 719 -3.32 -8.74 -3.66
N MET A 720 -3.44 -9.55 -4.71
CA MET A 720 -2.49 -10.63 -5.01
C MET A 720 -1.29 -10.16 -5.83
N LEU A 721 -1.37 -8.95 -6.33
CA LEU A 721 -0.29 -8.22 -6.96
C LEU A 721 0.46 -7.37 -5.91
#